data_7471550964b4c58e1f29fdc25288213c
#
_entry.id   7471550964b4c58e1f29fdc25288213c
#
_cell.length_a   1.000
_cell.length_b   1.000
_cell.length_c   1.000
_cell.angle_alpha   90.00
_cell.angle_beta   90.00
_cell.angle_gamma   90.00
#
_symmetry.space_group_name_H-M   'P 1'
#
loop_
_entity.id
_entity.type
_entity.pdbx_description
1 polymer ?
#
loop_
_entity_poly.entity_id
_entity_poly.type
_entity_poly.pdbx_seq_one_letter_code
_entity_poly.pdbx_strand_id
1 'polypeptide(L)'
;LDDASDGLAVAEALARSGLHDAALAAYAQMTEWAPNRSEAWSGLATELALGGEKTHALRLDALRRARELAPGEAGLRAELALVQGADPSGATRELSESHATGRDDEKYLVSPDVFLPRRKGIPKTAIPDVADRELYWLRAVVLHPDHRVSQLIQYAKEIVIPPRTQEELVEDLPAEGDLTEILRARVHRKDGGTAFPTEQRDEGSRPSIRWPELEPGDTIEVAIRTWTREAVGGRGNAPFTFMDYAGSTSTHPLLYNEVVVEAPKSSPLYIDVLHGDPDRREEHDEGDRHVIRLAWDHPVMIADEPLSPSLSEIVPVIAGSSFKTWSDFRAWYLGAVQGFSTPDDEVRRLAATLTRGKTTREAKLEALFDFVADDIRYVNYQSGEWWLPNRPQQLLARREGDCDDKAILLITLLRAVGIEAEEVMVQTRERGEPSVVEAKKAVIPLFDHGIAFLPGPGGGQYLDATSPESRLGPIPSMDARAPAFRIDGGPAEITLLPASSPAEHGSSVTWSIALHPDGSGDLVGEERSVGDAAFWLRTALTQPDGRADYVRDHLVAPWLPTVVVDKKVAFKGDTGRGAAWVKYAAHAVGIARREQGDLVLTVGQSQGLTSKLASLVTRTLPVSLPPALAPSHQDRTTRITAPTGFAWASVPVGGDENGGDFGRAHLDLTRDPHDPHTLVVRRSVIFDQHVIPAAKYRAWRAWLQRVDRLMHKEVRLLANGGTP
;
A
#
# COMPACT_ATOMS: atom_id res chain seq x y z
N LEU A 1 -9.44 -17.53 9.19
CA LEU A 1 -8.02 -17.49 8.78
C LEU A 1 -8.00 -16.89 7.39
N ASP A 2 -7.87 -15.54 7.34
CA ASP A 2 -8.08 -14.80 6.10
C ASP A 2 -6.77 -14.56 5.31
N ASP A 3 -5.61 -15.02 5.83
CA ASP A 3 -4.31 -14.90 5.22
C ASP A 3 -3.46 -16.15 5.49
N ALA A 4 -2.61 -16.53 4.51
CA ALA A 4 -1.63 -17.61 4.65
C ALA A 4 -0.66 -17.35 5.83
N SER A 5 -0.33 -16.08 6.10
CA SER A 5 0.49 -15.67 7.25
C SER A 5 -0.23 -15.93 8.57
N ASP A 6 -1.53 -15.65 8.65
CA ASP A 6 -2.34 -15.95 9.83
C ASP A 6 -2.46 -17.46 10.07
N GLY A 7 -2.60 -18.22 8.98
CA GLY A 7 -2.62 -19.68 9.04
C GLY A 7 -1.32 -20.28 9.57
N LEU A 8 -0.18 -19.77 9.11
CA LEU A 8 1.14 -20.16 9.61
C LEU A 8 1.33 -19.75 11.07
N ALA A 9 0.97 -18.53 11.44
CA ALA A 9 1.05 -18.07 12.83
C ALA A 9 0.20 -18.92 13.79
N VAL A 10 -0.98 -19.38 13.34
CA VAL A 10 -1.81 -20.32 14.11
C VAL A 10 -1.14 -21.69 14.22
N ALA A 11 -0.60 -22.23 13.13
CA ALA A 11 0.11 -23.51 13.14
C ALA A 11 1.31 -23.48 14.09
N GLU A 12 2.11 -22.42 14.06
CA GLU A 12 3.21 -22.19 15.00
C GLU A 12 2.75 -22.05 16.45
N ALA A 13 1.66 -21.31 16.70
CA ALA A 13 1.12 -21.17 18.04
C ALA A 13 0.64 -22.51 18.62
N LEU A 14 0.01 -23.35 17.79
CA LEU A 14 -0.38 -24.71 18.16
C LEU A 14 0.84 -25.58 18.50
N ALA A 15 1.88 -25.53 17.67
CA ALA A 15 3.14 -26.25 17.90
C ALA A 15 3.79 -25.82 19.21
N ARG A 16 3.96 -24.51 19.44
CA ARG A 16 4.53 -23.95 20.68
C ARG A 16 3.68 -24.31 21.93
N SER A 17 2.39 -24.52 21.76
CA SER A 17 1.49 -24.93 22.85
C SER A 17 1.51 -26.42 23.11
N GLY A 18 2.31 -27.21 22.38
CA GLY A 18 2.36 -28.66 22.49
C GLY A 18 1.14 -29.39 21.91
N LEU A 19 0.32 -28.71 21.12
CA LEU A 19 -0.84 -29.28 20.45
C LEU A 19 -0.46 -29.87 19.09
N HIS A 20 0.47 -30.83 19.10
CA HIS A 20 1.19 -31.32 17.92
C HIS A 20 0.27 -31.91 16.83
N ASP A 21 -0.77 -32.67 17.19
CA ASP A 21 -1.70 -33.22 16.17
C ASP A 21 -2.47 -32.09 15.46
N ALA A 22 -2.84 -31.02 16.18
CA ALA A 22 -3.50 -29.88 15.61
C ALA A 22 -2.52 -29.02 14.77
N ALA A 23 -1.27 -28.87 15.22
CA ALA A 23 -0.22 -28.19 14.48
C ALA A 23 0.09 -28.94 13.17
N LEU A 24 0.24 -30.26 13.22
CA LEU A 24 0.45 -31.11 12.06
C LEU A 24 -0.66 -30.94 11.00
N ALA A 25 -1.92 -30.95 11.46
CA ALA A 25 -3.07 -30.73 10.58
C ALA A 25 -3.07 -29.31 9.98
N ALA A 26 -2.74 -28.31 10.79
CA ALA A 26 -2.67 -26.92 10.33
C ALA A 26 -1.55 -26.71 9.31
N TYR A 27 -0.35 -27.21 9.56
CA TYR A 27 0.75 -27.15 8.59
C TYR A 27 0.45 -27.94 7.32
N ALA A 28 -0.17 -29.13 7.41
CA ALA A 28 -0.58 -29.88 6.22
C ALA A 28 -1.57 -29.07 5.39
N GLN A 29 -2.54 -28.42 6.02
CA GLN A 29 -3.47 -27.54 5.33
C GLN A 29 -2.78 -26.34 4.70
N MET A 30 -1.77 -25.78 5.38
CA MET A 30 -0.97 -24.67 4.84
C MET A 30 -0.14 -25.09 3.61
N THR A 31 0.37 -26.33 3.54
CA THR A 31 1.04 -26.82 2.33
C THR A 31 0.09 -27.00 1.14
N GLU A 32 -1.22 -27.15 1.39
CA GLU A 32 -2.24 -27.17 0.34
C GLU A 32 -2.64 -25.74 -0.08
N TRP A 33 -2.76 -24.82 0.87
CA TRP A 33 -3.18 -23.45 0.63
C TRP A 33 -2.06 -22.55 0.09
N ALA A 34 -0.86 -22.72 0.60
CA ALA A 34 0.32 -21.95 0.22
C ALA A 34 1.52 -22.88 -0.09
N PRO A 35 1.45 -23.72 -1.15
CA PRO A 35 2.45 -24.73 -1.45
C PRO A 35 3.81 -24.17 -1.86
N ASN A 36 3.92 -22.89 -2.11
CA ASN A 36 5.14 -22.13 -2.37
C ASN A 36 5.79 -21.50 -1.12
N ARG A 37 5.19 -21.68 0.05
CA ARG A 37 5.76 -21.20 1.32
C ARG A 37 6.65 -22.30 1.94
N SER A 38 7.95 -22.04 2.01
CA SER A 38 8.90 -22.97 2.63
C SER A 38 8.60 -23.24 4.09
N GLU A 39 8.08 -22.25 4.81
CA GLU A 39 7.70 -22.32 6.22
C GLU A 39 6.58 -23.33 6.48
N ALA A 40 5.63 -23.44 5.55
CA ALA A 40 4.56 -24.44 5.66
C ALA A 40 5.15 -25.84 5.60
N TRP A 41 6.08 -26.09 4.67
CA TRP A 41 6.73 -27.37 4.50
C TRP A 41 7.75 -27.69 5.60
N SER A 42 8.50 -26.70 6.08
CA SER A 42 9.45 -26.90 7.19
C SER A 42 8.72 -27.14 8.51
N GLY A 43 7.65 -26.39 8.77
CA GLY A 43 6.79 -26.65 9.93
C GLY A 43 6.14 -28.02 9.91
N LEU A 44 5.62 -28.42 8.75
CA LEU A 44 5.09 -29.78 8.55
C LEU A 44 6.17 -30.86 8.83
N ALA A 45 7.39 -30.66 8.33
CA ALA A 45 8.49 -31.58 8.56
C ALA A 45 8.89 -31.68 10.05
N THR A 46 8.84 -30.56 10.77
CA THR A 46 9.11 -30.51 12.20
C THR A 46 8.07 -31.32 12.99
N GLU A 47 6.81 -31.15 12.71
CA GLU A 47 5.74 -31.92 13.39
C GLU A 47 5.78 -33.42 12.99
N LEU A 48 6.09 -33.73 11.72
CA LEU A 48 6.29 -35.11 11.28
C LEU A 48 7.48 -35.82 11.98
N ALA A 49 8.47 -35.06 12.48
CA ALA A 49 9.59 -35.62 13.23
C ALA A 49 9.14 -36.38 14.48
N LEU A 50 8.03 -35.96 15.09
CA LEU A 50 7.49 -36.59 16.31
C LEU A 50 6.91 -37.99 16.05
N GLY A 51 6.56 -38.31 14.82
CA GLY A 51 6.03 -39.63 14.41
C GLY A 51 7.11 -40.71 14.21
N GLY A 52 8.38 -40.32 14.27
CA GLY A 52 9.53 -41.23 14.12
C GLY A 52 9.56 -41.94 12.75
N GLU A 53 9.86 -43.25 12.75
CA GLU A 53 9.99 -44.02 11.51
C GLU A 53 8.69 -44.05 10.67
N LYS A 54 7.52 -43.97 11.27
CA LYS A 54 6.24 -44.04 10.57
C LYS A 54 6.01 -42.85 9.64
N THR A 55 6.57 -41.70 9.97
CA THR A 55 6.42 -40.44 9.25
C THR A 55 7.70 -40.05 8.49
N HIS A 56 8.77 -40.86 8.59
CA HIS A 56 10.09 -40.52 8.03
C HIS A 56 10.03 -40.18 6.53
N ALA A 57 9.34 -40.96 5.72
CA ALA A 57 9.21 -40.68 4.29
C ALA A 57 8.51 -39.36 3.98
N LEU A 58 7.42 -39.07 4.70
CA LEU A 58 6.67 -37.81 4.56
C LEU A 58 7.50 -36.62 5.03
N ARG A 59 8.24 -36.79 6.14
CA ARG A 59 9.18 -35.76 6.62
C ARG A 59 10.25 -35.44 5.59
N LEU A 60 10.84 -36.48 4.98
CA LEU A 60 11.86 -36.31 3.94
C LEU A 60 11.34 -35.56 2.71
N ASP A 61 10.11 -35.88 2.29
CA ASP A 61 9.49 -35.18 1.16
C ASP A 61 9.15 -33.72 1.51
N ALA A 62 8.67 -33.45 2.72
CA ALA A 62 8.41 -32.10 3.20
C ALA A 62 9.70 -31.27 3.27
N LEU A 63 10.80 -31.82 3.81
CA LEU A 63 12.11 -31.14 3.86
C LEU A 63 12.68 -30.88 2.45
N ARG A 64 12.53 -31.84 1.52
CA ARG A 64 12.95 -31.62 0.13
C ARG A 64 12.19 -30.48 -0.50
N ARG A 65 10.89 -30.43 -0.26
CA ARG A 65 10.05 -29.36 -0.80
C ARG A 65 10.38 -28.00 -0.16
N ALA A 66 10.54 -27.95 1.16
CA ALA A 66 11.00 -26.75 1.85
C ALA A 66 12.33 -26.25 1.29
N ARG A 67 13.30 -27.16 1.09
CA ARG A 67 14.61 -26.82 0.51
C ARG A 67 14.53 -26.34 -0.94
N GLU A 68 13.67 -26.95 -1.78
CA GLU A 68 13.44 -26.48 -3.15
C GLU A 68 12.93 -25.04 -3.17
N LEU A 69 12.09 -24.68 -2.19
CA LEU A 69 11.50 -23.36 -2.05
C LEU A 69 12.46 -22.35 -1.38
N ALA A 70 13.36 -22.82 -0.52
CA ALA A 70 14.33 -22.00 0.21
C ALA A 70 15.74 -22.63 0.15
N PRO A 71 16.38 -22.67 -1.04
CA PRO A 71 17.67 -23.36 -1.24
C PRO A 71 18.82 -22.70 -0.47
N GLY A 72 18.66 -21.44 -0.10
CA GLY A 72 19.63 -20.68 0.69
C GLY A 72 19.64 -21.01 2.19
N GLU A 73 18.58 -21.62 2.72
CA GLU A 73 18.45 -21.85 4.15
C GLU A 73 19.33 -23.00 4.63
N ALA A 74 20.35 -22.64 5.42
CA ALA A 74 21.35 -23.60 5.92
C ALA A 74 20.76 -24.63 6.88
N GLY A 75 19.79 -24.20 7.72
CA GLY A 75 19.08 -25.08 8.63
C GLY A 75 18.36 -26.21 7.90
N LEU A 76 17.64 -25.90 6.84
CA LEU A 76 16.94 -26.91 6.04
C LEU A 76 17.90 -27.88 5.35
N ARG A 77 19.06 -27.39 4.86
CA ARG A 77 20.09 -28.28 4.29
C ARG A 77 20.67 -29.22 5.31
N ALA A 78 21.00 -28.70 6.48
CA ALA A 78 21.56 -29.50 7.58
C ALA A 78 20.56 -30.55 8.08
N GLU A 79 19.29 -30.15 8.27
CA GLU A 79 18.24 -31.05 8.70
C GLU A 79 17.95 -32.14 7.66
N LEU A 80 17.86 -31.76 6.39
CA LEU A 80 17.68 -32.73 5.29
C LEU A 80 18.84 -33.72 5.25
N ALA A 81 20.08 -33.26 5.38
CA ALA A 81 21.27 -34.13 5.40
C ALA A 81 21.20 -35.12 6.58
N LEU A 82 20.85 -34.67 7.79
CA LEU A 82 20.66 -35.54 8.96
C LEU A 82 19.57 -36.60 8.75
N VAL A 83 18.41 -36.20 8.20
CA VAL A 83 17.30 -37.10 7.92
C VAL A 83 17.65 -38.11 6.83
N GLN A 84 18.53 -37.76 5.90
CA GLN A 84 19.07 -38.65 4.87
C GLN A 84 20.17 -39.57 5.38
N GLY A 85 20.55 -39.51 6.67
CA GLY A 85 21.54 -40.36 7.30
C GLY A 85 22.97 -39.83 7.21
N ALA A 86 23.17 -38.54 6.94
CA ALA A 86 24.48 -37.90 7.08
C ALA A 86 24.89 -37.90 8.55
N ASP A 87 26.21 -38.03 8.80
CA ASP A 87 26.70 -37.93 10.14
C ASP A 87 26.55 -36.46 10.68
N PRO A 88 26.40 -36.27 12.00
CA PRO A 88 26.23 -34.94 12.59
C PRO A 88 27.36 -33.96 12.26
N SER A 89 28.58 -34.45 12.02
CA SER A 89 29.73 -33.62 11.66
C SER A 89 29.60 -33.02 10.24
N GLY A 90 28.94 -33.74 9.33
CA GLY A 90 28.59 -33.26 8.00
C GLY A 90 27.58 -32.12 8.03
N ALA A 91 26.51 -32.27 8.84
CA ALA A 91 25.51 -31.23 9.01
C ALA A 91 26.08 -29.96 9.69
N THR A 92 26.92 -30.12 10.69
CA THR A 92 27.62 -29.00 11.36
C THR A 92 28.56 -28.28 10.41
N ARG A 93 29.24 -29.02 9.53
CA ARG A 93 30.10 -28.45 8.49
C ARG A 93 29.29 -27.66 7.47
N GLU A 94 28.15 -28.18 7.03
CA GLU A 94 27.27 -27.48 6.09
C GLU A 94 26.71 -26.17 6.66
N LEU A 95 26.34 -26.16 7.95
CA LEU A 95 26.00 -24.95 8.70
C LEU A 95 27.20 -23.98 8.76
N SER A 96 28.39 -24.45 9.12
CA SER A 96 29.61 -23.64 9.19
C SER A 96 30.01 -23.06 7.84
N GLU A 97 29.96 -23.85 6.78
CA GLU A 97 30.25 -23.38 5.41
C GLU A 97 29.24 -22.35 4.93
N SER A 98 27.98 -22.51 5.26
CA SER A 98 26.93 -21.54 4.96
C SER A 98 27.13 -20.22 5.72
N HIS A 99 27.53 -20.26 6.97
CA HIS A 99 27.89 -19.06 7.74
C HIS A 99 29.21 -18.44 7.28
N ALA A 100 30.16 -19.23 6.76
CA ALA A 100 31.43 -18.73 6.25
C ALA A 100 31.30 -17.99 4.92
N THR A 101 30.40 -18.45 4.02
CA THR A 101 30.19 -17.84 2.69
C THR A 101 29.40 -16.54 2.71
N GLY A 102 28.86 -16.13 3.86
CA GLY A 102 28.02 -14.95 3.98
C GLY A 102 28.61 -13.80 4.77
N ARG A 103 29.86 -13.90 5.24
CA ARG A 103 30.48 -12.87 6.08
C ARG A 103 31.33 -11.86 5.33
N ASP A 104 31.44 -11.96 4.04
CA ASP A 104 32.24 -11.06 3.21
C ASP A 104 31.72 -9.62 3.24
N ASP A 105 30.44 -9.42 3.55
CA ASP A 105 29.82 -8.12 3.72
C ASP A 105 30.21 -7.40 5.02
N GLU A 106 30.72 -8.13 6.05
CA GLU A 106 31.20 -7.51 7.30
C GLU A 106 32.38 -6.55 7.10
N LYS A 107 33.09 -6.65 5.95
CA LYS A 107 34.12 -5.69 5.56
C LYS A 107 33.59 -4.25 5.42
N TYR A 108 32.28 -4.08 5.23
CA TYR A 108 31.63 -2.77 5.13
C TYR A 108 31.26 -2.17 6.49
N LEU A 109 31.30 -2.95 7.58
CA LEU A 109 31.05 -2.42 8.92
C LEU A 109 32.09 -1.39 9.32
N VAL A 110 31.64 -0.22 9.70
CA VAL A 110 32.54 0.85 10.16
C VAL A 110 32.71 0.84 11.67
N SER A 111 33.85 1.42 12.13
CA SER A 111 34.08 1.63 13.54
C SER A 111 33.38 2.88 14.08
N PRO A 112 33.18 3.00 15.42
CA PRO A 112 32.58 4.19 16.01
C PRO A 112 33.34 5.50 15.71
N ASP A 113 34.60 5.44 15.38
CA ASP A 113 35.40 6.60 14.99
C ASP A 113 34.95 7.26 13.69
N VAL A 114 34.15 6.57 12.87
CA VAL A 114 33.60 7.10 11.63
C VAL A 114 32.33 7.95 11.90
N PHE A 115 31.48 7.55 12.82
CA PHE A 115 30.19 8.22 13.03
C PHE A 115 30.13 9.07 14.31
N LEU A 116 30.82 8.72 15.41
CA LEU A 116 30.78 9.50 16.66
C LEU A 116 31.24 10.96 16.50
N PRO A 117 32.28 11.27 15.69
CA PRO A 117 32.70 12.66 15.47
C PRO A 117 31.60 13.54 14.83
N ARG A 118 30.67 12.94 14.10
CA ARG A 118 29.56 13.66 13.43
C ARG A 118 28.62 14.37 14.41
N ARG A 119 28.59 13.95 15.68
CA ARG A 119 27.88 14.68 16.77
C ARG A 119 28.25 16.18 16.83
N LYS A 120 29.49 16.54 16.49
CA LYS A 120 30.03 17.91 16.61
C LYS A 120 29.65 18.83 15.43
N GLY A 121 29.19 18.28 14.32
CA GLY A 121 28.94 19.03 13.08
C GLY A 121 27.56 19.66 12.97
N ILE A 122 26.66 19.45 13.92
CA ILE A 122 25.26 19.84 13.80
C ILE A 122 25.07 21.25 14.40
N PRO A 123 24.59 22.23 13.60
CA PRO A 123 24.21 23.53 14.16
C PRO A 123 23.05 23.34 15.14
N LYS A 124 23.20 23.79 16.37
CA LYS A 124 22.13 23.72 17.42
C LYS A 124 20.81 24.37 17.02
N THR A 125 20.83 25.23 16.01
CA THR A 125 19.68 25.97 15.50
C THR A 125 18.97 25.30 14.31
N ALA A 126 19.56 24.24 13.72
CA ALA A 126 19.03 23.66 12.48
C ALA A 126 17.86 22.72 12.70
N ILE A 127 17.79 22.06 13.87
CA ILE A 127 16.78 21.04 14.15
C ILE A 127 16.37 21.13 15.62
N PRO A 128 15.37 21.95 15.97
CA PRO A 128 14.81 21.95 17.31
C PRO A 128 13.86 20.74 17.51
N ASP A 129 13.83 20.23 18.73
CA ASP A 129 12.82 19.31 19.26
C ASP A 129 12.67 17.93 18.60
N VAL A 130 13.75 17.33 18.07
CA VAL A 130 13.77 15.93 17.62
C VAL A 130 14.10 14.98 18.77
N ALA A 131 13.57 13.76 18.72
CA ALA A 131 13.87 12.72 19.72
C ALA A 131 15.30 12.18 19.55
N ASP A 132 15.71 11.97 18.32
CA ASP A 132 17.03 11.46 17.95
C ASP A 132 17.54 12.07 16.64
N ARG A 133 18.80 11.80 16.32
CA ARG A 133 19.48 12.21 15.08
C ARG A 133 20.32 11.06 14.58
N GLU A 134 20.07 10.64 13.35
CA GLU A 134 20.88 9.62 12.70
C GLU A 134 22.21 10.21 12.22
N LEU A 135 23.29 9.81 12.87
CA LEU A 135 24.63 10.27 12.55
C LEU A 135 25.19 9.59 11.29
N TYR A 136 24.74 8.37 11.04
CA TYR A 136 25.26 7.50 10.00
C TYR A 136 24.25 6.41 9.66
N TRP A 137 24.06 6.18 8.36
CA TRP A 137 23.32 5.07 7.81
C TRP A 137 24.09 4.43 6.67
N LEU A 138 24.38 3.14 6.79
CA LEU A 138 24.96 2.32 5.74
C LEU A 138 24.01 1.21 5.37
N ARG A 139 23.82 0.99 4.08
CA ARG A 139 23.24 -0.23 3.54
C ARG A 139 24.19 -0.85 2.52
N ALA A 140 24.66 -2.08 2.77
CA ALA A 140 25.45 -2.83 1.81
C ALA A 140 24.61 -4.01 1.28
N VAL A 141 24.37 -4.04 -0.02
CA VAL A 141 23.60 -5.07 -0.72
C VAL A 141 24.57 -5.94 -1.51
N VAL A 142 24.68 -7.21 -1.15
CA VAL A 142 25.65 -8.13 -1.73
C VAL A 142 24.93 -9.29 -2.43
N LEU A 143 25.12 -9.38 -3.73
CA LEU A 143 24.73 -10.55 -4.53
C LEU A 143 25.85 -11.61 -4.42
N HIS A 144 25.54 -12.75 -3.84
CA HIS A 144 26.48 -13.85 -3.68
C HIS A 144 26.56 -14.74 -4.95
N PRO A 145 27.65 -15.53 -5.12
CA PRO A 145 27.79 -16.41 -6.27
C PRO A 145 26.70 -17.50 -6.39
N ASP A 146 26.03 -17.82 -5.30
CA ASP A 146 24.89 -18.75 -5.24
C ASP A 146 23.54 -18.04 -5.47
N HIS A 147 23.58 -16.81 -5.96
CA HIS A 147 22.42 -15.94 -6.23
C HIS A 147 21.58 -15.52 -5.01
N ARG A 148 22.03 -15.80 -3.79
CA ARG A 148 21.43 -15.20 -2.59
C ARG A 148 21.84 -13.74 -2.47
N VAL A 149 21.00 -12.93 -1.82
CA VAL A 149 21.30 -11.55 -1.50
C VAL A 149 21.38 -11.38 -0.01
N SER A 150 22.49 -10.81 0.48
CA SER A 150 22.56 -10.29 1.85
C SER A 150 22.46 -8.78 1.83
N GLN A 151 21.81 -8.22 2.85
CA GLN A 151 21.75 -6.80 3.10
C GLN A 151 22.28 -6.55 4.49
N LEU A 152 23.40 -5.83 4.56
CA LEU A 152 23.99 -5.35 5.79
C LEU A 152 23.53 -3.92 6.02
N ILE A 153 22.84 -3.66 7.11
CA ILE A 153 22.47 -2.30 7.52
C ILE A 153 23.21 -1.97 8.81
N GLN A 154 23.96 -0.87 8.82
CA GLN A 154 24.55 -0.32 10.03
C GLN A 154 24.11 1.14 10.19
N TYR A 155 23.55 1.46 11.34
CA TYR A 155 23.20 2.84 11.65
C TYR A 155 23.64 3.25 13.05
N ALA A 156 23.80 4.55 13.23
CA ALA A 156 24.11 5.15 14.51
C ALA A 156 23.25 6.39 14.71
N LYS A 157 22.51 6.46 15.83
CA LYS A 157 21.65 7.59 16.16
C LYS A 157 21.95 8.15 17.56
N GLU A 158 22.10 9.47 17.63
CA GLU A 158 22.29 10.20 18.89
C GLU A 158 20.93 10.51 19.51
N ILE A 159 20.79 10.19 20.79
CA ILE A 159 19.59 10.49 21.57
C ILE A 159 19.64 11.96 22.00
N VAL A 160 18.61 12.72 21.62
CA VAL A 160 18.44 14.14 21.98
C VAL A 160 17.43 14.28 23.11
N ILE A 161 16.27 13.64 22.97
CA ILE A 161 15.22 13.55 23.99
C ILE A 161 15.11 12.07 24.37
N PRO A 162 15.45 11.68 25.60
CA PRO A 162 15.41 10.27 25.97
C PRO A 162 13.99 9.74 26.05
N PRO A 163 13.79 8.45 25.76
CA PRO A 163 12.53 7.75 25.97
C PRO A 163 12.00 7.92 27.39
N ARG A 164 10.69 8.08 27.54
CA ARG A 164 10.03 8.29 28.84
C ARG A 164 9.33 7.06 29.38
N THR A 165 9.04 6.09 28.51
CA THR A 165 8.34 4.86 28.86
C THR A 165 9.19 3.64 28.51
N GLN A 166 8.86 2.50 29.11
CA GLN A 166 9.51 1.22 28.81
C GLN A 166 9.21 0.71 27.38
N GLU A 167 8.07 1.14 26.81
CA GLU A 167 7.70 0.80 25.44
C GLU A 167 8.54 1.58 24.43
N GLU A 168 8.83 2.84 24.71
CA GLU A 168 9.71 3.68 23.86
C GLU A 168 11.18 3.22 23.85
N LEU A 169 11.60 2.36 24.80
CA LEU A 169 12.92 1.72 24.79
C LEU A 169 13.00 0.50 23.87
N VAL A 170 11.89 0.06 23.30
CA VAL A 170 11.87 -1.03 22.31
C VAL A 170 11.98 -0.43 20.92
N GLU A 171 12.94 -0.91 20.16
CA GLU A 171 13.18 -0.52 18.78
C GLU A 171 12.95 -1.71 17.86
N ASP A 172 12.00 -1.58 16.93
CA ASP A 172 11.84 -2.53 15.83
C ASP A 172 12.94 -2.30 14.79
N LEU A 173 13.58 -3.37 14.36
CA LEU A 173 14.69 -3.27 13.43
C LEU A 173 14.20 -3.23 11.97
N PRO A 174 14.89 -2.50 11.08
CA PRO A 174 14.59 -2.47 9.66
C PRO A 174 14.98 -3.81 9.00
N ALA A 175 14.11 -4.80 9.13
CA ALA A 175 14.32 -6.12 8.56
C ALA A 175 13.53 -6.26 7.25
N GLU A 176 14.24 -6.19 6.14
CA GLU A 176 13.74 -6.53 4.80
C GLU A 176 14.36 -7.86 4.36
N GLY A 177 13.79 -8.96 4.75
CA GLY A 177 14.32 -10.27 4.42
C GLY A 177 13.75 -11.36 5.31
N ASP A 178 14.03 -12.59 4.96
CA ASP A 178 13.44 -13.76 5.62
C ASP A 178 14.18 -14.18 6.88
N LEU A 179 15.47 -13.83 6.99
CA LEU A 179 16.31 -14.11 8.14
C LEU A 179 17.05 -12.85 8.53
N THR A 180 17.01 -12.50 9.81
CA THR A 180 17.72 -11.34 10.35
C THR A 180 18.71 -11.80 11.42
N GLU A 181 19.94 -11.31 11.33
CA GLU A 181 21.02 -11.53 12.31
C GLU A 181 21.43 -10.18 12.89
N ILE A 182 21.41 -10.02 14.21
CA ILE A 182 21.91 -8.83 14.90
C ILE A 182 23.42 -8.98 15.10
N LEU A 183 24.20 -8.25 14.31
CA LEU A 183 25.68 -8.31 14.36
C LEU A 183 26.25 -7.43 15.45
N ARG A 184 25.65 -6.25 15.67
CA ARG A 184 26.03 -5.29 16.70
C ARG A 184 24.81 -4.58 17.24
N ALA A 185 24.75 -4.45 18.56
CA ALA A 185 23.77 -3.63 19.25
C ALA A 185 24.43 -3.08 20.53
N ARG A 186 24.66 -1.76 20.60
CA ARG A 186 25.30 -1.15 21.75
C ARG A 186 24.98 0.34 21.85
N VAL A 187 25.13 0.86 23.05
CA VAL A 187 25.01 2.27 23.38
C VAL A 187 26.40 2.83 23.69
N HIS A 188 26.84 3.80 22.92
CA HIS A 188 28.02 4.60 23.23
C HIS A 188 27.62 5.75 24.14
N ARG A 189 27.97 5.69 25.39
CA ARG A 189 27.67 6.72 26.39
C ARG A 189 28.42 8.02 26.11
N LYS A 190 27.84 9.11 26.51
CA LYS A 190 28.46 10.44 26.38
C LYS A 190 29.81 10.56 27.08
N ASP A 191 29.97 9.87 28.18
CA ASP A 191 31.21 9.83 28.98
C ASP A 191 32.30 8.88 28.43
N GLY A 192 32.02 8.19 27.34
CA GLY A 192 32.90 7.21 26.69
C GLY A 192 32.68 5.76 27.14
N GLY A 193 31.71 5.52 28.02
CA GLY A 193 31.31 4.16 28.41
C GLY A 193 30.52 3.46 27.28
N THR A 194 30.33 2.15 27.47
CA THR A 194 29.50 1.32 26.57
C THR A 194 28.47 0.57 27.39
N ALA A 195 27.22 0.55 26.90
CA ALA A 195 26.17 -0.30 27.45
C ALA A 195 25.57 -1.17 26.32
N PHE A 196 24.92 -2.24 26.75
CA PHE A 196 24.32 -3.22 25.82
C PHE A 196 22.80 -3.30 26.02
N PRO A 197 22.06 -3.77 25.00
CA PRO A 197 20.64 -4.04 25.14
C PRO A 197 20.31 -4.95 26.31
N THR A 198 19.13 -4.74 26.89
CA THR A 198 18.62 -5.63 27.95
C THR A 198 17.90 -6.84 27.36
N GLU A 199 17.42 -6.74 26.10
CA GLU A 199 16.78 -7.83 25.37
C GLU A 199 17.06 -7.65 23.88
N GLN A 200 17.27 -8.75 23.16
CA GLN A 200 17.38 -8.80 21.70
C GLN A 200 16.51 -9.95 21.19
N ARG A 201 15.76 -9.70 20.14
CA ARG A 201 14.95 -10.69 19.43
C ARG A 201 15.31 -10.61 17.95
N ASP A 202 15.94 -11.62 17.44
CA ASP A 202 16.33 -11.79 16.04
C ASP A 202 15.41 -12.76 15.29
N GLU A 203 14.57 -13.51 16.02
CA GLU A 203 13.62 -14.45 15.48
C GLU A 203 12.19 -13.86 15.43
N GLY A 204 11.44 -14.22 14.40
CA GLY A 204 10.04 -13.82 14.21
C GLY A 204 9.83 -12.73 13.15
N SER A 205 8.60 -12.34 12.97
CA SER A 205 8.19 -11.37 11.93
C SER A 205 8.67 -9.93 12.16
N ARG A 206 9.16 -9.62 13.37
CA ARG A 206 9.67 -8.30 13.75
C ARG A 206 10.82 -8.43 14.72
N PRO A 207 12.07 -8.51 14.23
CA PRO A 207 13.23 -8.44 15.09
C PRO A 207 13.28 -7.10 15.82
N SER A 208 13.65 -7.13 17.10
CA SER A 208 13.60 -5.93 17.94
C SER A 208 14.70 -5.93 19.01
N ILE A 209 15.03 -4.75 19.48
CA ILE A 209 16.01 -4.51 20.55
C ILE A 209 15.32 -3.72 21.67
N ARG A 210 15.53 -4.16 22.93
CA ARG A 210 15.17 -3.36 24.10
C ARG A 210 16.44 -2.72 24.67
N TRP A 211 16.49 -1.41 24.63
CA TRP A 211 17.60 -0.62 25.15
C TRP A 211 17.56 -0.50 26.68
N PRO A 212 18.74 -0.33 27.33
CA PRO A 212 18.78 0.14 28.71
C PRO A 212 18.30 1.59 28.80
N GLU A 213 18.19 2.14 29.99
CA GLU A 213 17.94 3.57 30.18
C GLU A 213 18.93 4.41 29.36
N LEU A 214 18.40 5.37 28.58
CA LEU A 214 19.17 6.23 27.67
C LEU A 214 19.18 7.66 28.19
N GLU A 215 20.31 8.35 27.98
CA GLU A 215 20.51 9.74 28.35
C GLU A 215 20.76 10.62 27.11
N PRO A 216 20.49 11.96 27.22
CA PRO A 216 20.81 12.88 26.14
C PRO A 216 22.30 12.86 25.80
N GLY A 217 22.62 12.64 24.53
CA GLY A 217 23.99 12.53 24.02
C GLY A 217 24.56 11.10 23.99
N ASP A 218 23.80 10.10 24.44
CA ASP A 218 24.10 8.71 24.13
C ASP A 218 23.94 8.46 22.63
N THR A 219 24.69 7.51 22.08
CA THR A 219 24.53 7.08 20.69
C THR A 219 24.28 5.59 20.65
N ILE A 220 23.14 5.21 20.10
CA ILE A 220 22.82 3.85 19.74
C ILE A 220 23.56 3.49 18.46
N GLU A 221 24.20 2.32 18.43
CA GLU A 221 24.75 1.69 17.23
C GLU A 221 24.04 0.35 17.05
N VAL A 222 23.52 0.13 15.85
CA VAL A 222 22.96 -1.16 15.43
C VAL A 222 23.60 -1.57 14.11
N ALA A 223 23.95 -2.84 14.00
CA ALA A 223 24.28 -3.47 12.72
C ALA A 223 23.53 -4.80 12.63
N ILE A 224 22.80 -4.95 11.56
CA ILE A 224 22.04 -6.16 11.24
C ILE A 224 22.42 -6.67 9.86
N ARG A 225 22.28 -7.97 9.67
CA ARG A 225 22.30 -8.60 8.36
C ARG A 225 20.97 -9.26 8.11
N THR A 226 20.39 -9.00 6.94
CA THR A 226 19.22 -9.73 6.45
C THR A 226 19.59 -10.57 5.23
N TRP A 227 18.96 -11.71 5.11
CA TRP A 227 19.13 -12.62 3.98
C TRP A 227 17.81 -12.79 3.25
N THR A 228 17.85 -12.82 1.92
CA THR A 228 16.76 -13.44 1.18
C THR A 228 16.89 -14.95 1.30
N ARG A 229 15.83 -15.64 1.71
CA ARG A 229 15.80 -17.12 1.82
C ARG A 229 16.06 -17.79 0.50
N GLU A 230 15.63 -17.19 -0.59
CA GLU A 230 15.77 -17.70 -1.93
C GLU A 230 16.92 -17.01 -2.64
N ALA A 231 17.72 -17.81 -3.35
CA ALA A 231 18.45 -17.27 -4.47
C ALA A 231 17.41 -16.57 -5.35
N VAL A 232 17.58 -15.25 -5.57
CA VAL A 232 16.67 -14.48 -6.40
C VAL A 232 16.45 -15.26 -7.69
N GLY A 233 15.28 -15.90 -7.82
CA GLY A 233 14.89 -16.69 -8.95
C GLY A 233 15.00 -18.18 -8.85
N GLY A 234 14.56 -18.81 -7.84
CA GLY A 234 14.43 -20.27 -7.63
C GLY A 234 14.57 -21.23 -8.81
N ARG A 235 14.76 -20.73 -10.01
CA ARG A 235 14.98 -21.40 -11.29
C ARG A 235 16.27 -20.97 -12.00
N GLY A 236 17.30 -20.62 -11.25
CA GLY A 236 18.68 -20.65 -11.80
C GLY A 236 19.13 -19.46 -12.64
N ASN A 237 18.42 -18.37 -12.79
CA ASN A 237 18.84 -17.13 -13.46
C ASN A 237 17.88 -15.96 -13.16
N ALA A 238 17.44 -15.81 -11.91
CA ALA A 238 16.60 -14.69 -11.62
C ALA A 238 17.38 -13.38 -11.54
N PRO A 239 16.71 -12.30 -11.90
CA PRO A 239 17.30 -11.01 -11.91
C PRO A 239 17.47 -10.50 -10.47
N PHE A 240 18.63 -9.94 -10.21
CA PHE A 240 18.83 -9.13 -9.04
C PHE A 240 18.25 -7.73 -9.29
N THR A 241 17.35 -7.30 -8.43
CA THR A 241 16.86 -5.92 -8.41
C THR A 241 16.72 -5.45 -6.97
N PHE A 242 17.02 -4.18 -6.72
CA PHE A 242 16.81 -3.56 -5.42
C PHE A 242 16.49 -2.08 -5.57
N MET A 243 15.94 -1.51 -4.50
CA MET A 243 15.68 -0.08 -4.40
C MET A 243 16.02 0.40 -2.99
N ASP A 244 16.56 1.61 -2.90
CA ASP A 244 16.85 2.29 -1.63
C ASP A 244 16.65 3.80 -1.76
N TYR A 245 16.61 4.49 -0.64
CA TYR A 245 16.39 5.93 -0.57
C TYR A 245 17.50 6.63 0.19
N ALA A 246 17.98 7.76 -0.33
CA ALA A 246 18.99 8.59 0.34
C ALA A 246 18.38 9.93 0.77
N GLY A 247 17.58 9.91 1.82
CA GLY A 247 16.93 11.10 2.34
C GLY A 247 16.56 10.95 3.80
N SER A 248 16.16 12.07 4.41
CA SER A 248 15.74 12.13 5.79
C SER A 248 14.53 13.04 5.96
N THR A 249 13.82 12.91 7.08
CA THR A 249 12.73 13.81 7.45
C THR A 249 13.21 14.82 8.50
N SER A 250 12.49 15.92 8.64
CA SER A 250 12.78 16.90 9.71
C SER A 250 12.58 16.33 11.12
N THR A 251 11.82 15.24 11.25
CA THR A 251 11.60 14.52 12.51
C THR A 251 12.67 13.47 12.79
N HIS A 252 13.33 12.95 11.75
CA HIS A 252 14.43 11.98 11.82
C HIS A 252 15.56 12.42 10.88
N PRO A 253 16.35 13.42 11.29
CA PRO A 253 17.42 13.96 10.47
C PRO A 253 18.57 12.99 10.35
N LEU A 254 19.01 12.73 9.12
CA LEU A 254 20.14 11.88 8.79
C LEU A 254 21.30 12.75 8.29
N LEU A 255 22.48 12.57 8.87
CA LEU A 255 23.66 13.36 8.56
C LEU A 255 24.57 12.75 7.49
N TYR A 256 24.48 11.45 7.30
CA TYR A 256 25.30 10.72 6.33
C TYR A 256 24.59 9.44 5.90
N ASN A 257 24.47 9.26 4.61
CA ASN A 257 23.93 8.05 4.01
C ASN A 257 24.94 7.42 3.06
N GLU A 258 25.08 6.11 3.12
CA GLU A 258 25.96 5.35 2.24
C GLU A 258 25.27 4.07 1.78
N VAL A 259 25.32 3.84 0.47
CA VAL A 259 24.83 2.61 -0.15
C VAL A 259 25.97 1.94 -0.89
N VAL A 260 26.22 0.67 -0.58
CA VAL A 260 27.21 -0.16 -1.27
C VAL A 260 26.48 -1.30 -1.96
N VAL A 261 26.80 -1.53 -3.21
CA VAL A 261 26.28 -2.66 -3.97
C VAL A 261 27.44 -3.49 -4.51
N GLU A 262 27.43 -4.77 -4.21
CA GLU A 262 28.46 -5.70 -4.61
C GLU A 262 27.86 -6.89 -5.33
N ALA A 263 28.41 -7.25 -6.49
CA ALA A 263 28.00 -8.41 -7.26
C ALA A 263 29.20 -9.14 -7.87
N PRO A 264 29.09 -10.45 -8.22
CA PRO A 264 30.09 -11.13 -9.05
C PRO A 264 30.23 -10.41 -10.41
N LYS A 265 31.44 -10.29 -10.94
CA LYS A 265 31.67 -9.76 -12.32
C LYS A 265 30.91 -10.51 -13.41
N SER A 266 30.58 -11.75 -13.15
CA SER A 266 29.75 -12.56 -14.06
C SER A 266 28.28 -12.18 -14.05
N SER A 267 27.82 -11.41 -13.05
CA SER A 267 26.43 -10.97 -12.90
C SER A 267 26.31 -9.51 -13.30
N PRO A 268 25.54 -9.17 -14.35
CA PRO A 268 25.34 -7.78 -14.73
C PRO A 268 24.74 -6.98 -13.58
N LEU A 269 25.25 -5.78 -13.36
CA LEU A 269 24.75 -4.83 -12.35
C LEU A 269 24.70 -3.44 -12.96
N TYR A 270 23.52 -2.86 -12.97
CA TYR A 270 23.25 -1.52 -13.46
C TYR A 270 22.59 -0.71 -12.36
N ILE A 271 23.14 0.47 -12.06
CA ILE A 271 22.60 1.37 -11.00
C ILE A 271 22.15 2.67 -11.66
N ASP A 272 20.88 3.02 -11.44
CA ASP A 272 20.33 4.37 -11.64
C ASP A 272 20.21 5.08 -10.30
N VAL A 273 20.45 6.38 -10.29
CA VAL A 273 20.11 7.28 -9.18
C VAL A 273 19.16 8.33 -9.71
N LEU A 274 17.96 8.40 -9.10
CA LEU A 274 16.91 9.34 -9.49
C LEU A 274 16.82 10.44 -8.42
N HIS A 275 16.38 11.65 -8.79
CA HIS A 275 16.07 12.78 -7.90
C HIS A 275 17.25 13.33 -7.08
N GLY A 276 18.47 13.15 -7.55
CA GLY A 276 19.66 13.78 -6.98
C GLY A 276 20.89 12.86 -6.96
N ASP A 277 22.00 13.38 -7.43
CA ASP A 277 23.25 12.64 -7.49
C ASP A 277 23.88 12.48 -6.10
N PRO A 278 24.63 11.40 -5.84
CA PRO A 278 25.43 11.27 -4.63
C PRO A 278 26.60 12.28 -4.65
N ASP A 279 27.02 12.72 -3.45
CA ASP A 279 28.22 13.56 -3.29
C ASP A 279 29.50 12.82 -3.72
N ARG A 280 29.50 11.48 -3.53
CA ARG A 280 30.58 10.60 -3.97
C ARG A 280 30.03 9.34 -4.62
N ARG A 281 30.60 8.98 -5.78
CA ARG A 281 30.37 7.70 -6.46
C ARG A 281 31.73 7.05 -6.75
N GLU A 282 31.91 5.88 -6.22
CA GLU A 282 33.09 5.05 -6.46
C GLU A 282 32.63 3.75 -7.12
N GLU A 283 33.36 3.28 -8.13
CA GLU A 283 33.06 2.06 -8.86
C GLU A 283 34.38 1.38 -9.20
N HIS A 284 34.59 0.17 -8.71
CA HIS A 284 35.83 -0.57 -8.88
C HIS A 284 35.63 -2.07 -8.77
N ASP A 285 36.66 -2.80 -9.16
CA ASP A 285 36.70 -4.25 -9.09
C ASP A 285 37.59 -4.73 -7.93
N GLU A 286 37.09 -5.64 -7.13
CA GLU A 286 37.82 -6.36 -6.10
C GLU A 286 37.86 -7.86 -6.40
N GLY A 287 39.01 -8.36 -6.94
CA GLY A 287 39.08 -9.75 -7.37
C GLY A 287 38.08 -10.10 -8.46
N ASP A 288 37.15 -11.00 -8.16
CA ASP A 288 36.04 -11.41 -9.02
C ASP A 288 34.73 -10.63 -8.76
N ARG A 289 34.78 -9.64 -7.87
CA ARG A 289 33.66 -8.80 -7.46
C ARG A 289 33.68 -7.46 -8.14
N HIS A 290 32.51 -6.91 -8.44
CA HIS A 290 32.28 -5.52 -8.85
C HIS A 290 31.59 -4.77 -7.72
N VAL A 291 32.14 -3.65 -7.31
CA VAL A 291 31.67 -2.86 -6.14
C VAL A 291 31.31 -1.45 -6.61
N ILE A 292 30.11 -1.00 -6.26
CA ILE A 292 29.63 0.36 -6.45
C ILE A 292 29.29 0.94 -5.09
N ARG A 293 29.86 2.11 -4.79
CA ARG A 293 29.63 2.84 -3.52
C ARG A 293 29.11 4.22 -3.82
N LEU A 294 27.98 4.57 -3.19
CA LEU A 294 27.32 5.86 -3.29
C LEU A 294 27.18 6.48 -1.92
N ALA A 295 27.56 7.76 -1.76
CA ALA A 295 27.46 8.42 -0.47
C ALA A 295 26.95 9.85 -0.57
N TRP A 296 26.13 10.22 0.41
CA TRP A 296 25.59 11.55 0.62
C TRP A 296 26.09 12.08 1.96
N ASP A 297 26.90 13.13 1.93
CA ASP A 297 27.44 13.76 3.14
C ASP A 297 26.40 14.61 3.87
N HIS A 298 25.40 15.08 3.13
CA HIS A 298 24.25 15.83 3.64
C HIS A 298 22.99 15.41 2.91
N PRO A 299 22.41 14.26 3.28
CA PRO A 299 21.16 13.79 2.65
C PRO A 299 20.08 14.84 2.68
N VAL A 300 19.27 14.87 1.62
CA VAL A 300 18.13 15.80 1.53
C VAL A 300 17.22 15.60 2.72
N MET A 301 17.00 16.65 3.51
CA MET A 301 16.06 16.66 4.60
C MET A 301 14.74 17.27 4.15
N ILE A 302 13.68 16.51 4.23
CA ILE A 302 12.34 16.92 3.83
C ILE A 302 11.51 17.35 5.05
N ALA A 303 10.67 18.37 4.86
CA ALA A 303 9.73 18.80 5.89
C ALA A 303 8.63 17.73 6.07
N ASP A 304 8.23 17.51 7.32
CA ASP A 304 7.05 16.71 7.62
C ASP A 304 5.80 17.56 7.39
N GLU A 305 5.26 17.47 6.20
CA GLU A 305 4.08 18.24 5.77
C GLU A 305 2.93 17.27 5.43
N PRO A 306 1.69 17.51 5.92
CA PRO A 306 0.56 16.65 5.59
C PRO A 306 0.31 16.56 4.08
N LEU A 307 -0.10 15.38 3.60
CA LEU A 307 -0.34 15.12 2.17
C LEU A 307 0.89 15.41 1.30
N SER A 308 2.09 15.12 1.79
CA SER A 308 3.30 15.15 0.98
C SER A 308 3.30 14.00 -0.04
N PRO A 309 4.00 14.16 -1.16
CA PRO A 309 4.28 13.07 -2.07
C PRO A 309 5.02 11.93 -1.38
N SER A 310 5.06 10.77 -2.03
CA SER A 310 5.87 9.63 -1.61
C SER A 310 7.36 10.01 -1.52
N LEU A 311 8.10 9.35 -0.63
CA LEU A 311 9.56 9.54 -0.54
C LEU A 311 10.25 9.33 -1.89
N SER A 312 9.79 8.36 -2.67
CA SER A 312 10.32 8.08 -4.01
C SER A 312 10.27 9.24 -4.99
N GLU A 313 9.48 10.28 -4.71
CA GLU A 313 9.34 11.45 -5.57
C GLU A 313 10.23 12.63 -5.16
N ILE A 314 10.71 12.64 -3.94
CA ILE A 314 11.31 13.84 -3.32
C ILE A 314 12.72 13.63 -2.76
N VAL A 315 13.18 12.38 -2.61
CA VAL A 315 14.55 12.08 -2.20
C VAL A 315 15.28 11.28 -3.27
N PRO A 316 16.62 11.24 -3.26
CA PRO A 316 17.34 10.36 -4.16
C PRO A 316 16.91 8.90 -4.00
N VAL A 317 16.59 8.27 -5.13
CA VAL A 317 16.25 6.84 -5.21
C VAL A 317 17.39 6.11 -5.90
N ILE A 318 17.96 5.13 -5.22
CA ILE A 318 18.95 4.23 -5.76
C ILE A 318 18.22 3.00 -6.30
N ALA A 319 18.32 2.75 -7.57
CA ALA A 319 17.67 1.65 -8.24
C ALA A 319 18.69 0.74 -8.93
N GLY A 320 18.80 -0.49 -8.47
CA GLY A 320 19.71 -1.50 -8.99
C GLY A 320 18.99 -2.59 -9.77
N SER A 321 19.58 -3.02 -10.89
CA SER A 321 19.01 -4.06 -11.73
C SER A 321 20.09 -4.86 -12.45
N SER A 322 19.86 -6.15 -12.67
CA SER A 322 20.63 -6.97 -13.58
C SER A 322 20.19 -6.80 -15.04
N PHE A 323 19.09 -6.08 -15.30
CA PHE A 323 18.63 -5.77 -16.65
C PHE A 323 19.10 -4.38 -17.08
N LYS A 324 19.70 -4.30 -18.26
CA LYS A 324 20.13 -3.02 -18.82
C LYS A 324 18.95 -2.20 -19.34
N THR A 325 17.94 -2.86 -19.88
CA THR A 325 16.77 -2.22 -20.51
C THR A 325 15.48 -2.94 -20.14
N TRP A 326 14.34 -2.25 -20.31
CA TRP A 326 13.01 -2.84 -20.19
C TRP A 326 12.76 -3.97 -21.20
N SER A 327 13.41 -3.93 -22.37
CA SER A 327 13.36 -5.04 -23.35
C SER A 327 14.03 -6.30 -22.83
N ASP A 328 15.16 -6.18 -22.12
CA ASP A 328 15.85 -7.33 -21.51
C ASP A 328 14.99 -7.96 -20.43
N PHE A 329 14.37 -7.14 -19.58
CA PHE A 329 13.42 -7.60 -18.57
C PHE A 329 12.23 -8.33 -19.21
N ARG A 330 11.59 -7.72 -20.22
CA ARG A 330 10.47 -8.35 -20.93
C ARG A 330 10.84 -9.72 -21.49
N ALA A 331 11.99 -9.82 -22.16
CA ALA A 331 12.43 -11.07 -22.76
C ALA A 331 12.60 -12.17 -21.70
N TRP A 332 13.20 -11.82 -20.57
CA TRP A 332 13.35 -12.71 -19.44
C TRP A 332 11.99 -13.11 -18.84
N TYR A 333 11.12 -12.14 -18.55
CA TYR A 333 9.80 -12.38 -17.92
C TYR A 333 8.92 -13.29 -18.79
N LEU A 334 8.82 -13.02 -20.09
CA LEU A 334 8.07 -13.86 -21.02
C LEU A 334 8.61 -15.30 -21.09
N GLY A 335 9.92 -15.47 -20.92
CA GLY A 335 10.53 -16.81 -20.78
C GLY A 335 10.09 -17.50 -19.48
N ALA A 336 10.06 -16.77 -18.36
CA ALA A 336 9.68 -17.31 -17.05
C ALA A 336 8.20 -17.73 -16.98
N VAL A 337 7.29 -16.92 -17.57
CA VAL A 337 5.84 -17.18 -17.59
C VAL A 337 5.37 -17.89 -18.85
N GLN A 338 6.28 -18.50 -19.62
CA GLN A 338 5.92 -19.15 -20.88
C GLN A 338 4.81 -20.18 -20.69
N GLY A 339 3.71 -19.98 -21.41
CA GLY A 339 2.54 -20.85 -21.41
C GLY A 339 1.59 -20.66 -20.22
N PHE A 340 1.86 -19.74 -19.27
CA PHE A 340 0.98 -19.51 -18.12
C PHE A 340 -0.40 -19.01 -18.56
N SER A 341 -0.46 -18.11 -19.51
CA SER A 341 -1.71 -17.57 -20.07
C SER A 341 -2.26 -18.37 -21.28
N THR A 342 -1.79 -19.61 -21.49
CA THR A 342 -2.32 -20.52 -22.52
C THR A 342 -3.44 -21.36 -21.93
N PRO A 343 -4.70 -21.23 -22.41
CA PRO A 343 -5.81 -22.00 -21.87
C PRO A 343 -5.63 -23.50 -22.06
N ASP A 344 -5.75 -24.30 -21.02
CA ASP A 344 -5.88 -25.74 -21.06
C ASP A 344 -7.35 -26.17 -21.15
N ASP A 345 -7.62 -27.47 -21.10
CA ASP A 345 -8.98 -28.01 -21.22
C ASP A 345 -9.86 -27.66 -20.00
N GLU A 346 -9.30 -27.50 -18.82
CA GLU A 346 -10.02 -27.11 -17.61
C GLU A 346 -10.47 -25.65 -17.70
N VAL A 347 -9.55 -24.75 -18.02
CA VAL A 347 -9.86 -23.32 -18.21
C VAL A 347 -10.85 -23.14 -19.36
N ARG A 348 -10.72 -23.87 -20.47
CA ARG A 348 -11.68 -23.80 -21.58
C ARG A 348 -13.10 -24.23 -21.17
N ARG A 349 -13.23 -25.34 -20.40
CA ARG A 349 -14.53 -25.79 -19.88
C ARG A 349 -15.14 -24.78 -18.93
N LEU A 350 -14.33 -24.21 -18.03
CA LEU A 350 -14.78 -23.17 -17.09
C LEU A 350 -15.26 -21.93 -17.86
N ALA A 351 -14.44 -21.39 -18.75
CA ALA A 351 -14.79 -20.22 -19.58
C ALA A 351 -16.08 -20.43 -20.38
N ALA A 352 -16.24 -21.61 -21.00
CA ALA A 352 -17.47 -21.99 -21.71
C ALA A 352 -18.69 -22.06 -20.77
N THR A 353 -18.50 -22.50 -19.53
CA THR A 353 -19.57 -22.58 -18.52
C THR A 353 -20.01 -21.20 -18.09
N LEU A 354 -19.06 -20.32 -17.75
CA LEU A 354 -19.30 -18.94 -17.30
C LEU A 354 -19.96 -18.10 -18.39
N THR A 355 -19.62 -18.34 -19.66
CA THR A 355 -20.13 -17.57 -20.79
C THR A 355 -21.33 -18.23 -21.49
N ARG A 356 -21.91 -19.29 -20.92
CA ARG A 356 -23.07 -20.00 -21.49
C ARG A 356 -24.26 -19.04 -21.64
N GLY A 357 -24.78 -18.93 -22.88
CA GLY A 357 -25.87 -18.04 -23.23
C GLY A 357 -25.51 -16.56 -23.40
N LYS A 358 -24.24 -16.20 -23.19
CA LYS A 358 -23.73 -14.84 -23.46
C LYS A 358 -23.35 -14.73 -24.94
N THR A 359 -24.06 -13.88 -25.69
CA THR A 359 -23.89 -13.77 -27.14
C THR A 359 -22.98 -12.63 -27.57
N THR A 360 -22.82 -11.58 -26.74
CA THR A 360 -21.95 -10.45 -27.05
C THR A 360 -20.59 -10.59 -26.40
N ARG A 361 -19.58 -9.92 -26.98
CA ARG A 361 -18.23 -9.85 -26.44
C ARG A 361 -18.24 -9.25 -25.03
N GLU A 362 -19.00 -8.17 -24.85
CA GLU A 362 -19.13 -7.44 -23.58
C GLU A 362 -19.75 -8.31 -22.48
N ALA A 363 -20.83 -9.06 -22.79
CA ALA A 363 -21.46 -9.94 -21.81
C ALA A 363 -20.56 -11.14 -21.42
N LYS A 364 -19.70 -11.61 -22.33
CA LYS A 364 -18.69 -12.64 -22.00
C LYS A 364 -17.59 -12.04 -21.11
N LEU A 365 -17.10 -10.85 -21.49
CA LEU A 365 -16.09 -10.13 -20.72
C LEU A 365 -16.56 -9.88 -19.27
N GLU A 366 -17.76 -9.34 -19.10
CA GLU A 366 -18.36 -9.09 -17.80
C GLU A 366 -18.45 -10.36 -16.95
N ALA A 367 -18.93 -11.47 -17.51
CA ALA A 367 -19.07 -12.72 -16.78
C ALA A 367 -17.74 -13.33 -16.35
N LEU A 368 -16.69 -13.18 -17.15
CA LEU A 368 -15.35 -13.66 -16.82
C LEU A 368 -14.67 -12.74 -15.81
N PHE A 369 -14.86 -11.43 -15.95
CA PHE A 369 -14.36 -10.43 -15.02
C PHE A 369 -14.96 -10.62 -13.63
N ASP A 370 -16.31 -10.70 -13.53
CA ASP A 370 -17.02 -10.89 -12.27
C ASP A 370 -16.59 -12.19 -11.58
N PHE A 371 -16.39 -13.28 -12.33
CA PHE A 371 -15.88 -14.54 -11.76
C PHE A 371 -14.51 -14.35 -11.12
N VAL A 372 -13.57 -13.67 -11.79
CA VAL A 372 -12.23 -13.45 -11.23
C VAL A 372 -12.28 -12.48 -10.04
N ALA A 373 -13.11 -11.44 -10.11
CA ALA A 373 -13.27 -10.48 -9.02
C ALA A 373 -13.91 -11.12 -7.78
N ASP A 374 -15.05 -11.81 -7.95
CA ASP A 374 -15.92 -12.26 -6.84
C ASP A 374 -15.56 -13.66 -6.31
N ASP A 375 -15.16 -14.60 -7.19
CA ASP A 375 -14.95 -16.02 -6.82
C ASP A 375 -13.49 -16.37 -6.50
N ILE A 376 -12.53 -15.50 -6.82
CA ILE A 376 -11.11 -15.67 -6.49
C ILE A 376 -10.75 -14.66 -5.40
N ARG A 377 -10.46 -15.15 -4.20
CA ARG A 377 -10.09 -14.31 -3.06
C ARG A 377 -8.74 -13.64 -3.31
N TYR A 378 -8.65 -12.34 -3.02
CA TYR A 378 -7.37 -11.64 -3.04
C TYR A 378 -6.55 -11.98 -1.80
N VAL A 379 -5.28 -12.31 -2.01
CA VAL A 379 -4.29 -12.55 -0.94
C VAL A 379 -3.00 -11.84 -1.35
N ASN A 380 -2.51 -10.95 -0.51
CA ASN A 380 -1.24 -10.28 -0.74
C ASN A 380 -0.10 -11.18 -0.27
N TYR A 381 0.63 -11.78 -1.21
CA TYR A 381 1.84 -12.57 -0.90
C TYR A 381 3.02 -11.63 -0.65
N GLN A 382 3.54 -11.62 0.57
CA GLN A 382 4.64 -10.73 0.96
C GLN A 382 6.03 -11.38 0.90
N SER A 383 6.14 -12.61 0.43
CA SER A 383 7.41 -13.36 0.42
C SER A 383 7.61 -14.13 -0.88
N GLY A 384 8.86 -14.33 -1.26
CA GLY A 384 9.27 -15.06 -2.44
C GLY A 384 9.28 -14.20 -3.72
N GLU A 385 9.07 -14.87 -4.85
CA GLU A 385 9.00 -14.20 -6.17
C GLU A 385 7.60 -13.58 -6.40
N TRP A 386 7.19 -12.68 -5.51
CA TRP A 386 5.86 -12.06 -5.49
C TRP A 386 5.44 -11.39 -6.81
N TRP A 387 6.38 -11.10 -7.69
CA TRP A 387 6.19 -10.48 -9.01
C TRP A 387 6.10 -11.50 -10.17
N LEU A 388 6.16 -12.82 -9.90
CA LEU A 388 5.88 -13.90 -10.85
C LEU A 388 4.54 -14.55 -10.53
N PRO A 389 3.56 -14.51 -11.46
CA PRO A 389 2.25 -15.09 -11.22
C PRO A 389 2.30 -16.62 -11.05
N ASN A 390 1.34 -17.14 -10.34
CA ASN A 390 1.07 -18.57 -10.30
C ASN A 390 0.31 -19.02 -11.57
N ARG A 391 0.32 -20.32 -11.85
CA ARG A 391 -0.45 -20.85 -12.97
C ARG A 391 -1.96 -20.79 -12.68
N PRO A 392 -2.82 -20.48 -13.68
CA PRO A 392 -4.28 -20.40 -13.51
C PRO A 392 -4.90 -21.61 -12.82
N GLN A 393 -4.39 -22.82 -13.06
CA GLN A 393 -4.88 -24.06 -12.43
C GLN A 393 -4.68 -24.05 -10.92
N GLN A 394 -3.57 -23.46 -10.44
CA GLN A 394 -3.28 -23.35 -9.02
C GLN A 394 -4.27 -22.39 -8.34
N LEU A 395 -4.57 -21.26 -9.00
CA LEU A 395 -5.57 -20.32 -8.51
C LEU A 395 -6.97 -20.94 -8.49
N LEU A 396 -7.35 -21.64 -9.54
CA LEU A 396 -8.65 -22.29 -9.62
C LEU A 396 -8.82 -23.36 -8.53
N ALA A 397 -7.75 -24.07 -8.19
CA ALA A 397 -7.76 -25.07 -7.14
C ALA A 397 -7.87 -24.44 -5.74
N ARG A 398 -7.15 -23.34 -5.48
CA ARG A 398 -7.11 -22.64 -4.17
C ARG A 398 -8.24 -21.65 -4.00
N ARG A 399 -8.76 -21.08 -5.09
CA ARG A 399 -9.71 -19.96 -5.10
C ARG A 399 -9.12 -18.69 -4.49
N GLU A 400 -7.81 -18.50 -4.58
CA GLU A 400 -7.11 -17.32 -4.10
C GLU A 400 -5.86 -17.03 -4.93
N GLY A 401 -5.46 -15.75 -4.94
CA GLY A 401 -4.27 -15.25 -5.62
C GLY A 401 -4.10 -13.75 -5.42
N ASP A 402 -2.92 -13.24 -5.75
CA ASP A 402 -2.63 -11.81 -5.73
C ASP A 402 -3.07 -11.10 -7.03
N CYS A 403 -2.61 -9.86 -7.25
CA CYS A 403 -3.00 -9.07 -8.41
C CYS A 403 -2.54 -9.71 -9.73
N ASP A 404 -1.27 -10.13 -9.81
CA ASP A 404 -0.70 -10.75 -11.01
C ASP A 404 -1.35 -12.08 -11.33
N ASP A 405 -1.61 -12.89 -10.31
CA ASP A 405 -2.33 -14.14 -10.38
C ASP A 405 -3.72 -13.97 -10.99
N LYS A 406 -4.49 -13.02 -10.46
CA LYS A 406 -5.86 -12.73 -10.92
C LYS A 406 -5.84 -12.14 -12.32
N ALA A 407 -4.86 -11.29 -12.66
CA ALA A 407 -4.68 -10.75 -14.01
C ALA A 407 -4.42 -11.87 -15.02
N ILE A 408 -3.48 -12.77 -14.75
CA ILE A 408 -3.15 -13.91 -15.62
C ILE A 408 -4.34 -14.88 -15.76
N LEU A 409 -5.07 -15.16 -14.68
CA LEU A 409 -6.28 -15.98 -14.76
C LEU A 409 -7.34 -15.33 -15.66
N LEU A 410 -7.61 -14.03 -15.49
CA LEU A 410 -8.55 -13.27 -16.34
C LEU A 410 -8.11 -13.34 -17.81
N ILE A 411 -6.84 -13.06 -18.11
CA ILE A 411 -6.28 -13.12 -19.46
C ILE A 411 -6.47 -14.51 -20.06
N THR A 412 -6.21 -15.57 -19.30
CA THR A 412 -6.33 -16.95 -19.76
C THR A 412 -7.78 -17.32 -20.07
N LEU A 413 -8.73 -16.93 -19.21
CA LEU A 413 -10.18 -17.11 -19.43
C LEU A 413 -10.68 -16.35 -20.65
N LEU A 414 -10.22 -15.11 -20.86
CA LEU A 414 -10.57 -14.28 -22.02
C LEU A 414 -10.03 -14.93 -23.32
N ARG A 415 -8.79 -15.36 -23.34
CA ARG A 415 -8.19 -16.08 -24.48
C ARG A 415 -8.92 -17.39 -24.79
N ALA A 416 -9.46 -18.08 -23.77
CA ALA A 416 -10.24 -19.31 -23.96
C ALA A 416 -11.54 -19.10 -24.73
N VAL A 417 -12.10 -17.85 -24.75
CA VAL A 417 -13.30 -17.48 -25.49
C VAL A 417 -13.00 -16.60 -26.72
N GLY A 418 -11.73 -16.51 -27.13
CA GLY A 418 -11.28 -15.78 -28.32
C GLY A 418 -11.18 -14.26 -28.10
N ILE A 419 -11.01 -13.79 -26.88
CA ILE A 419 -10.75 -12.38 -26.55
C ILE A 419 -9.28 -12.24 -26.19
N GLU A 420 -8.51 -11.55 -27.04
CA GLU A 420 -7.11 -11.26 -26.76
C GLU A 420 -6.97 -10.30 -25.59
N ALA A 421 -6.03 -10.59 -24.69
CA ALA A 421 -5.69 -9.78 -23.53
C ALA A 421 -4.20 -9.91 -23.21
N GLU A 422 -3.65 -8.88 -22.61
CA GLU A 422 -2.22 -8.73 -22.28
C GLU A 422 -2.06 -8.39 -20.80
N GLU A 423 -0.93 -8.80 -20.23
CA GLU A 423 -0.55 -8.46 -18.86
C GLU A 423 0.09 -7.07 -18.80
N VAL A 424 -0.19 -6.34 -17.72
CA VAL A 424 0.35 -5.00 -17.47
C VAL A 424 0.78 -4.88 -16.03
N MET A 425 2.05 -4.58 -15.81
CA MET A 425 2.57 -4.17 -14.51
C MET A 425 2.32 -2.69 -14.30
N VAL A 426 1.91 -2.28 -13.11
CA VAL A 426 1.54 -0.91 -12.75
C VAL A 426 2.29 -0.48 -11.49
N GLN A 427 2.82 0.74 -11.48
CA GLN A 427 3.18 1.45 -10.26
C GLN A 427 1.97 2.29 -9.86
N THR A 428 1.22 1.86 -8.85
CA THR A 428 0.02 2.60 -8.43
C THR A 428 0.36 3.98 -7.90
N ARG A 429 -0.57 4.90 -8.01
CA ARG A 429 -0.42 6.26 -7.44
C ARG A 429 -0.37 6.26 -5.90
N GLU A 430 -0.70 5.17 -5.25
CA GLU A 430 -0.50 5.01 -3.81
C GLU A 430 0.97 4.92 -3.44
N ARG A 431 1.81 4.40 -4.34
CA ARG A 431 3.27 4.43 -4.21
C ARG A 431 3.92 5.76 -4.64
N GLY A 432 3.14 6.67 -5.15
CA GLY A 432 3.57 8.00 -5.55
C GLY A 432 3.62 8.21 -7.06
N GLU A 433 4.01 9.41 -7.45
CA GLU A 433 4.20 9.81 -8.84
C GLU A 433 5.45 9.15 -9.44
N PRO A 434 5.57 9.10 -10.74
CA PRO A 434 6.27 8.06 -11.48
C PRO A 434 7.79 8.19 -11.52
N SER A 435 8.48 7.86 -10.45
CA SER A 435 9.94 7.64 -10.50
C SER A 435 10.34 6.58 -11.53
N VAL A 436 9.48 5.57 -11.75
CA VAL A 436 9.75 4.53 -12.75
C VAL A 436 9.83 5.06 -14.17
N VAL A 437 9.12 6.14 -14.50
CA VAL A 437 9.19 6.78 -15.84
C VAL A 437 10.57 7.37 -16.10
N GLU A 438 11.24 7.83 -15.06
CA GLU A 438 12.58 8.41 -15.15
C GLU A 438 13.67 7.34 -15.13
N ALA A 439 13.37 6.12 -14.67
CA ALA A 439 14.32 5.03 -14.59
C ALA A 439 14.73 4.53 -15.97
N LYS A 440 16.03 4.60 -16.26
CA LYS A 440 16.63 4.10 -17.50
C LYS A 440 16.84 2.60 -17.50
N LYS A 441 16.85 1.99 -16.31
CA LYS A 441 17.02 0.56 -16.08
C LYS A 441 15.68 -0.07 -15.69
N ALA A 442 15.52 -1.35 -15.92
CA ALA A 442 14.32 -2.05 -15.51
C ALA A 442 14.36 -2.32 -14.01
N VAL A 443 13.68 -1.50 -13.24
CA VAL A 443 13.59 -1.58 -11.78
C VAL A 443 12.24 -2.13 -11.39
N ILE A 444 12.16 -3.44 -11.22
CA ILE A 444 10.93 -4.18 -10.92
C ILE A 444 10.28 -3.74 -9.59
N PRO A 445 11.03 -3.50 -8.49
CA PRO A 445 10.44 -3.11 -7.21
C PRO A 445 9.65 -1.80 -7.22
N LEU A 446 9.70 -1.02 -8.31
CA LEU A 446 8.85 0.16 -8.48
C LEU A 446 7.39 -0.20 -8.79
N PHE A 447 7.13 -1.37 -9.38
CA PHE A 447 5.77 -1.85 -9.59
C PHE A 447 5.23 -2.50 -8.33
N ASP A 448 3.93 -2.35 -8.10
CA ASP A 448 3.22 -2.88 -6.95
C ASP A 448 1.86 -3.48 -7.32
N HIS A 449 1.54 -3.52 -8.63
CA HIS A 449 0.24 -4.00 -9.09
C HIS A 449 0.30 -4.63 -10.48
N GLY A 450 -0.58 -5.62 -10.71
CA GLY A 450 -0.76 -6.30 -11.98
C GLY A 450 -2.21 -6.29 -12.45
N ILE A 451 -2.45 -5.89 -13.71
CA ILE A 451 -3.78 -5.81 -14.31
C ILE A 451 -3.79 -6.38 -15.74
N ALA A 452 -4.98 -6.51 -16.32
CA ALA A 452 -5.12 -6.94 -17.70
C ALA A 452 -5.41 -5.77 -18.66
N PHE A 453 -4.99 -5.91 -19.91
CA PHE A 453 -5.27 -4.98 -21.00
C PHE A 453 -5.92 -5.70 -22.18
N LEU A 454 -7.01 -5.14 -22.70
CA LEU A 454 -7.67 -5.58 -23.92
C LEU A 454 -7.27 -4.68 -25.09
N PRO A 455 -6.48 -5.17 -26.06
CA PRO A 455 -6.22 -4.41 -27.29
C PRO A 455 -7.52 -4.13 -28.04
N GLY A 456 -7.65 -2.92 -28.61
CA GLY A 456 -8.84 -2.55 -29.35
C GLY A 456 -8.82 -1.13 -29.91
N PRO A 457 -9.88 -0.75 -30.67
CA PRO A 457 -10.01 0.61 -31.16
C PRO A 457 -10.02 1.65 -30.02
N GLY A 458 -9.46 2.83 -30.27
CA GLY A 458 -9.42 3.91 -29.29
C GLY A 458 -8.39 3.75 -28.18
N GLY A 459 -7.41 2.85 -28.36
CA GLY A 459 -6.32 2.65 -27.38
C GLY A 459 -6.52 1.43 -26.48
N GLY A 460 -7.61 0.69 -26.64
CA GLY A 460 -7.90 -0.50 -25.83
C GLY A 460 -8.57 -0.18 -24.49
N GLN A 461 -8.65 -1.19 -23.61
CA GLN A 461 -9.28 -1.09 -22.29
C GLN A 461 -8.43 -1.79 -21.24
N TYR A 462 -8.18 -1.13 -20.12
CA TYR A 462 -7.54 -1.71 -18.93
C TYR A 462 -8.59 -2.29 -18.00
N LEU A 463 -8.28 -3.41 -17.36
CA LEU A 463 -9.18 -4.18 -16.51
C LEU A 463 -8.46 -4.54 -15.21
N ASP A 464 -9.01 -4.10 -14.09
CA ASP A 464 -8.56 -4.51 -12.76
C ASP A 464 -9.64 -5.33 -12.05
N ALA A 465 -9.44 -6.64 -11.98
CA ALA A 465 -10.31 -7.59 -11.30
C ALA A 465 -9.76 -8.04 -9.94
N THR A 466 -8.87 -7.28 -9.33
CA THR A 466 -8.15 -7.67 -8.12
C THR A 466 -9.08 -7.81 -6.91
N SER A 467 -9.99 -6.89 -6.72
CA SER A 467 -10.90 -6.88 -5.57
C SER A 467 -12.29 -7.44 -5.89
N PRO A 468 -12.96 -8.12 -4.95
CA PRO A 468 -14.36 -8.56 -5.11
C PRO A 468 -15.35 -7.39 -5.24
N GLU A 469 -14.94 -6.19 -4.86
CA GLU A 469 -15.73 -4.97 -5.06
C GLU A 469 -15.53 -4.33 -6.44
N SER A 470 -14.53 -4.78 -7.22
CA SER A 470 -14.30 -4.33 -8.60
C SER A 470 -15.47 -4.69 -9.52
N ARG A 471 -15.75 -3.85 -10.48
CA ARG A 471 -16.74 -4.09 -11.55
C ARG A 471 -16.19 -3.58 -12.87
N LEU A 472 -16.66 -4.18 -13.95
CA LEU A 472 -16.29 -3.74 -15.29
C LEU A 472 -16.72 -2.28 -15.50
N GLY A 473 -15.76 -1.39 -15.64
CA GLY A 473 -15.99 0.06 -15.72
C GLY A 473 -14.70 0.86 -15.79
N PRO A 474 -14.67 2.07 -15.23
CA PRO A 474 -13.43 2.82 -15.05
C PRO A 474 -12.44 2.03 -14.18
N ILE A 475 -11.15 2.13 -14.50
CA ILE A 475 -10.11 1.60 -13.64
C ILE A 475 -10.10 2.35 -12.30
N PRO A 476 -9.62 1.74 -11.22
CA PRO A 476 -9.42 2.42 -9.93
C PRO A 476 -8.63 3.72 -10.09
N SER A 477 -8.90 4.71 -9.26
CA SER A 477 -8.19 6.00 -9.36
C SER A 477 -6.70 5.89 -9.03
N MET A 478 -6.30 4.85 -8.28
CA MET A 478 -4.91 4.56 -8.01
C MET A 478 -4.14 4.17 -9.28
N ASP A 479 -4.81 3.61 -10.28
CA ASP A 479 -4.23 3.21 -11.57
C ASP A 479 -4.31 4.34 -12.60
N ALA A 480 -5.25 5.27 -12.44
CA ALA A 480 -5.41 6.35 -13.40
C ALA A 480 -4.16 7.24 -13.48
N ARG A 481 -3.60 7.39 -14.69
CA ARG A 481 -2.31 8.04 -14.97
C ARG A 481 -1.10 7.37 -14.31
N ALA A 482 -1.26 6.20 -13.71
CA ALA A 482 -0.17 5.44 -13.14
C ALA A 482 0.81 4.98 -14.24
N PRO A 483 2.12 4.90 -13.96
CA PRO A 483 3.09 4.28 -14.85
C PRO A 483 2.79 2.80 -15.02
N ALA A 484 2.87 2.34 -16.25
CA ALA A 484 2.55 0.96 -16.59
C ALA A 484 3.54 0.39 -17.62
N PHE A 485 3.81 -0.89 -17.50
CA PHE A 485 4.63 -1.65 -18.44
C PHE A 485 3.83 -2.83 -18.99
N ARG A 486 3.56 -2.82 -20.30
CA ARG A 486 2.86 -3.92 -20.99
C ARG A 486 3.82 -5.06 -21.28
N ILE A 487 3.49 -6.25 -20.84
CA ILE A 487 4.35 -7.44 -20.97
C ILE A 487 4.26 -8.05 -22.34
N ASP A 488 3.06 -8.39 -22.83
CA ASP A 488 2.87 -9.18 -24.06
C ASP A 488 2.94 -8.34 -25.34
N GLY A 489 2.66 -7.04 -25.26
CA GLY A 489 2.54 -6.20 -26.43
C GLY A 489 2.95 -4.75 -26.18
N GLY A 490 2.81 -3.93 -27.22
CA GLY A 490 3.18 -2.53 -27.15
C GLY A 490 4.70 -2.29 -27.14
N PRO A 491 5.14 -1.03 -26.93
CA PRO A 491 6.56 -0.71 -26.81
C PRO A 491 7.15 -1.30 -25.51
N ALA A 492 8.45 -1.62 -25.52
CA ALA A 492 9.18 -2.02 -24.32
C ALA A 492 9.65 -0.77 -23.54
N GLU A 493 8.71 0.04 -23.14
CA GLU A 493 8.92 1.29 -22.40
C GLU A 493 7.76 1.52 -21.42
N ILE A 494 8.01 2.35 -20.43
CA ILE A 494 6.97 2.77 -19.48
C ILE A 494 6.02 3.76 -20.18
N THR A 495 4.72 3.52 -20.04
CA THR A 495 3.66 4.41 -20.52
C THR A 495 2.76 4.78 -19.34
N LEU A 496 2.02 5.89 -19.47
CA LEU A 496 1.03 6.24 -18.46
C LEU A 496 -0.33 5.63 -18.84
N LEU A 497 -1.01 5.07 -17.86
CA LEU A 497 -2.40 4.66 -18.00
C LEU A 497 -3.31 5.87 -18.30
N PRO A 498 -4.50 5.66 -18.88
CA PRO A 498 -5.44 6.74 -19.15
C PRO A 498 -5.76 7.57 -17.90
N ALA A 499 -5.97 8.86 -18.09
CA ALA A 499 -6.47 9.72 -17.01
C ALA A 499 -7.95 9.43 -16.77
N SER A 500 -8.37 9.40 -15.51
CA SER A 500 -9.79 9.41 -15.16
C SER A 500 -10.36 10.83 -15.20
N SER A 501 -11.65 10.92 -15.45
CA SER A 501 -12.40 12.16 -15.34
C SER A 501 -13.13 12.24 -13.98
N PRO A 502 -13.45 13.45 -13.48
CA PRO A 502 -14.25 13.59 -12.26
C PRO A 502 -15.60 12.86 -12.31
N ALA A 503 -16.18 12.67 -13.51
CA ALA A 503 -17.46 11.97 -13.67
C ALA A 503 -17.37 10.45 -13.44
N GLU A 504 -16.17 9.88 -13.51
CA GLU A 504 -15.94 8.44 -13.32
C GLU A 504 -15.76 8.06 -11.85
N HIS A 505 -15.47 9.04 -10.98
CA HIS A 505 -15.27 8.83 -9.55
C HIS A 505 -16.05 9.85 -8.73
N GLY A 506 -16.74 9.38 -7.69
CA GLY A 506 -17.42 10.28 -6.76
C GLY A 506 -18.83 9.85 -6.38
N SER A 507 -19.54 10.77 -5.74
CA SER A 507 -20.88 10.50 -5.20
C SER A 507 -21.87 11.62 -5.48
N SER A 508 -23.14 11.22 -5.67
CA SER A 508 -24.29 12.08 -5.76
C SER A 508 -25.28 11.73 -4.65
N VAL A 509 -25.49 12.66 -3.73
CA VAL A 509 -26.27 12.48 -2.51
C VAL A 509 -27.55 13.31 -2.59
N THR A 510 -28.69 12.72 -2.24
CA THR A 510 -29.96 13.42 -2.06
C THR A 510 -30.44 13.24 -0.62
N TRP A 511 -30.66 14.32 0.07
CA TRP A 511 -31.25 14.34 1.41
C TRP A 511 -32.59 15.04 1.41
N SER A 512 -33.57 14.47 2.11
CA SER A 512 -34.83 15.13 2.46
C SER A 512 -34.91 15.21 3.97
N ILE A 513 -34.93 16.43 4.52
CA ILE A 513 -34.95 16.72 5.94
C ILE A 513 -36.28 17.40 6.28
N ALA A 514 -37.05 16.79 7.18
CA ALA A 514 -38.22 17.42 7.81
C ALA A 514 -37.78 18.00 9.15
N LEU A 515 -37.69 19.32 9.26
CA LEU A 515 -37.33 20.01 10.51
C LEU A 515 -38.47 19.98 11.52
N HIS A 516 -38.12 19.85 12.78
CA HIS A 516 -39.02 19.99 13.92
C HIS A 516 -38.88 21.37 14.60
N PRO A 517 -39.91 21.83 15.34
CA PRO A 517 -39.87 23.14 16.00
C PRO A 517 -38.73 23.28 17.05
N ASP A 518 -38.19 22.20 17.55
CA ASP A 518 -37.08 22.18 18.53
C ASP A 518 -35.69 22.25 17.84
N GLY A 519 -35.62 22.23 16.51
CA GLY A 519 -34.39 22.26 15.75
C GLY A 519 -33.81 20.88 15.44
N SER A 520 -34.48 19.79 15.89
CA SER A 520 -34.20 18.41 15.41
C SER A 520 -34.83 18.16 14.02
N GLY A 521 -34.61 17.02 13.44
CA GLY A 521 -35.30 16.67 12.19
C GLY A 521 -35.10 15.22 11.79
N ASP A 522 -36.05 14.76 10.97
CA ASP A 522 -36.01 13.45 10.33
C ASP A 522 -35.42 13.55 8.92
N LEU A 523 -34.51 12.66 8.61
CA LEU A 523 -33.75 12.64 7.36
C LEU A 523 -34.01 11.35 6.60
N VAL A 524 -34.29 11.46 5.32
CA VAL A 524 -34.19 10.35 4.36
C VAL A 524 -33.06 10.67 3.40
N GLY A 525 -32.06 9.79 3.37
CA GLY A 525 -30.88 9.93 2.53
C GLY A 525 -30.83 8.85 1.44
N GLU A 526 -30.36 9.27 0.28
CA GLU A 526 -30.08 8.40 -0.86
C GLU A 526 -28.75 8.84 -1.48
N GLU A 527 -27.83 7.89 -1.67
CA GLU A 527 -26.55 8.14 -2.30
C GLU A 527 -26.34 7.16 -3.45
N ARG A 528 -25.88 7.69 -4.58
CA ARG A 528 -25.38 6.93 -5.72
C ARG A 528 -23.91 7.28 -5.90
N SER A 529 -23.05 6.27 -5.88
CA SER A 529 -21.63 6.40 -6.02
C SER A 529 -21.12 5.67 -7.27
N VAL A 530 -20.00 6.15 -7.81
CA VAL A 530 -19.32 5.58 -8.99
C VAL A 530 -17.82 5.49 -8.73
N GLY A 531 -17.13 4.60 -9.45
CA GLY A 531 -15.69 4.39 -9.31
C GLY A 531 -15.32 4.02 -7.86
N ASP A 532 -14.29 4.64 -7.32
CA ASP A 532 -13.79 4.34 -5.97
C ASP A 532 -14.83 4.56 -4.88
N ALA A 533 -15.68 5.57 -5.01
CA ALA A 533 -16.75 5.78 -4.03
C ALA A 533 -17.74 4.61 -4.01
N ALA A 534 -18.03 4.01 -5.18
CA ALA A 534 -18.87 2.81 -5.27
C ALA A 534 -18.14 1.56 -4.72
N PHE A 535 -16.83 1.45 -4.97
CA PHE A 535 -15.99 0.41 -4.40
C PHE A 535 -16.08 0.42 -2.87
N TRP A 536 -15.83 1.56 -2.23
CA TRP A 536 -15.91 1.67 -0.76
C TRP A 536 -17.31 1.39 -0.20
N LEU A 537 -18.37 1.79 -0.91
CA LEU A 537 -19.73 1.44 -0.50
C LEU A 537 -19.98 -0.07 -0.58
N ARG A 538 -19.45 -0.77 -1.60
CA ARG A 538 -19.57 -2.23 -1.70
C ARG A 538 -18.81 -2.92 -0.58
N THR A 539 -17.56 -2.53 -0.36
CA THR A 539 -16.72 -3.07 0.73
C THR A 539 -17.44 -2.97 2.09
N ALA A 540 -18.01 -1.81 2.38
CA ALA A 540 -18.61 -1.55 3.69
C ALA A 540 -20.04 -2.10 3.84
N LEU A 541 -20.84 -2.12 2.78
CA LEU A 541 -22.30 -2.36 2.87
C LEU A 541 -22.76 -3.69 2.26
N THR A 542 -21.87 -4.49 1.67
CA THR A 542 -22.27 -5.82 1.13
C THR A 542 -22.82 -6.70 2.26
N GLN A 543 -22.16 -6.77 3.39
CA GLN A 543 -22.68 -7.47 4.55
C GLN A 543 -23.78 -6.63 5.23
N PRO A 544 -24.92 -7.25 5.65
CA PRO A 544 -26.01 -6.52 6.31
C PRO A 544 -25.65 -5.91 7.66
N ASP A 545 -24.77 -6.60 8.40
CA ASP A 545 -24.35 -6.17 9.74
C ASP A 545 -23.43 -4.94 9.65
N GLY A 546 -23.61 -3.98 10.55
CA GLY A 546 -22.82 -2.75 10.56
C GLY A 546 -23.22 -1.68 9.57
N ARG A 547 -24.15 -1.92 8.62
CA ARG A 547 -24.57 -0.91 7.61
C ARG A 547 -25.01 0.41 8.23
N ALA A 548 -25.80 0.37 9.29
CA ALA A 548 -26.31 1.57 9.96
C ALA A 548 -25.16 2.36 10.62
N ASP A 549 -24.20 1.67 11.20
CA ASP A 549 -23.02 2.29 11.81
C ASP A 549 -22.14 2.95 10.74
N TYR A 550 -21.88 2.25 9.63
CA TYR A 550 -21.12 2.84 8.52
C TYR A 550 -21.81 4.09 7.95
N VAL A 551 -23.13 4.02 7.70
CA VAL A 551 -23.91 5.17 7.22
C VAL A 551 -23.85 6.32 8.22
N ARG A 552 -23.99 6.03 9.53
CA ARG A 552 -23.85 7.03 10.57
C ARG A 552 -22.49 7.70 10.50
N ASP A 553 -21.41 6.92 10.60
CA ASP A 553 -20.07 7.45 10.87
C ASP A 553 -19.41 8.08 9.63
N HIS A 554 -19.68 7.53 8.44
CA HIS A 554 -19.00 7.94 7.22
C HIS A 554 -19.85 8.80 6.28
N LEU A 555 -21.18 8.59 6.23
CA LEU A 555 -22.02 9.31 5.27
C LEU A 555 -22.78 10.50 5.88
N VAL A 556 -23.19 10.41 7.15
CA VAL A 556 -24.06 11.43 7.75
C VAL A 556 -23.38 12.24 8.87
N ALA A 557 -22.69 11.60 9.82
CA ALA A 557 -22.08 12.30 10.96
C ALA A 557 -21.03 13.38 10.58
N PRO A 558 -20.28 13.28 9.48
CA PRO A 558 -19.40 14.35 9.01
C PRO A 558 -20.16 15.69 8.74
N TRP A 559 -21.47 15.62 8.56
CA TRP A 559 -22.38 16.75 8.28
C TRP A 559 -23.31 17.06 9.45
N LEU A 560 -23.80 16.02 10.12
CA LEU A 560 -24.75 16.06 11.24
C LEU A 560 -24.21 15.17 12.36
N PRO A 561 -23.32 15.69 13.23
CA PRO A 561 -22.60 14.87 14.22
C PRO A 561 -23.48 14.13 15.22
N THR A 562 -24.70 14.60 15.45
CA THR A 562 -25.65 14.06 16.44
C THR A 562 -26.67 13.10 15.84
N VAL A 563 -26.37 12.53 14.67
CA VAL A 563 -27.30 11.67 13.95
C VAL A 563 -27.42 10.28 14.58
N VAL A 564 -28.62 9.76 14.54
CA VAL A 564 -28.94 8.34 14.80
C VAL A 564 -29.57 7.77 13.53
N VAL A 565 -28.96 6.74 12.94
CA VAL A 565 -29.42 6.09 11.70
C VAL A 565 -30.28 4.90 12.06
N ASP A 566 -31.37 4.71 11.34
CA ASP A 566 -32.25 3.57 11.48
C ASP A 566 -31.52 2.28 11.11
N LYS A 567 -31.84 1.17 11.79
CA LYS A 567 -31.22 -0.14 11.51
C LYS A 567 -31.49 -0.65 10.10
N LYS A 568 -32.57 -0.18 9.44
CA LYS A 568 -32.96 -0.61 8.10
C LYS A 568 -32.27 0.27 7.05
N VAL A 569 -31.14 -0.21 6.53
CA VAL A 569 -30.41 0.40 5.42
C VAL A 569 -30.59 -0.48 4.17
N ALA A 570 -31.12 0.12 3.08
CA ALA A 570 -31.23 -0.55 1.80
C ALA A 570 -29.97 -0.28 0.97
N PHE A 571 -29.39 -1.35 0.43
CA PHE A 571 -28.16 -1.27 -0.37
C PHE A 571 -28.28 -2.11 -1.65
N LYS A 572 -27.70 -1.58 -2.75
CA LYS A 572 -27.50 -2.29 -4.01
C LYS A 572 -26.07 -2.05 -4.47
N GLY A 573 -25.28 -3.12 -4.51
CA GLY A 573 -23.85 -3.07 -4.83
C GLY A 573 -23.56 -2.79 -6.29
N ASP A 574 -24.50 -3.08 -7.21
CA ASP A 574 -24.40 -2.75 -8.61
C ASP A 574 -25.76 -2.25 -9.14
N THR A 575 -25.77 -1.04 -9.66
CA THR A 575 -26.93 -0.41 -10.31
C THR A 575 -26.67 -0.13 -11.80
N GLY A 576 -25.70 -0.86 -12.38
CA GLY A 576 -25.21 -0.73 -13.75
C GLY A 576 -23.96 0.14 -13.87
N ARG A 577 -23.03 -0.28 -14.74
CA ARG A 577 -21.73 0.35 -14.97
C ARG A 577 -20.90 0.55 -13.68
N GLY A 578 -20.95 -0.43 -12.75
CA GLY A 578 -20.20 -0.40 -11.52
C GLY A 578 -20.66 0.63 -10.47
N ALA A 579 -21.85 1.23 -10.62
CA ALA A 579 -22.38 2.16 -9.62
C ALA A 579 -23.00 1.42 -8.44
N ALA A 580 -22.78 1.92 -7.22
CA ALA A 580 -23.44 1.45 -6.00
C ALA A 580 -24.47 2.47 -5.52
N TRP A 581 -25.47 1.98 -4.77
CA TRP A 581 -26.55 2.80 -4.25
C TRP A 581 -26.90 2.38 -2.82
N VAL A 582 -27.12 3.38 -1.96
CA VAL A 582 -27.59 3.18 -0.59
C VAL A 582 -28.71 4.15 -0.25
N LYS A 583 -29.70 3.64 0.52
CA LYS A 583 -30.81 4.45 1.04
C LYS A 583 -31.03 4.16 2.52
N TYR A 584 -31.25 5.21 3.29
CA TYR A 584 -31.37 5.15 4.74
C TYR A 584 -32.34 6.22 5.26
N ALA A 585 -32.82 6.02 6.48
CA ALA A 585 -33.51 7.02 7.26
C ALA A 585 -32.75 7.27 8.56
N ALA A 586 -32.84 8.48 9.07
CA ALA A 586 -32.13 8.90 10.27
C ALA A 586 -32.85 10.04 10.99
N HIS A 587 -32.53 10.22 12.26
CA HIS A 587 -32.94 11.36 13.05
C HIS A 587 -31.70 12.09 13.57
N ALA A 588 -31.70 13.44 13.56
CA ALA A 588 -30.60 14.22 14.12
C ALA A 588 -31.14 15.37 14.99
N VAL A 589 -30.49 15.61 16.12
CA VAL A 589 -30.78 16.76 16.98
C VAL A 589 -29.84 17.91 16.65
N GLY A 590 -30.29 19.16 16.86
CA GLY A 590 -29.44 20.32 16.64
C GLY A 590 -29.10 20.61 15.18
N ILE A 591 -29.90 20.15 14.19
CA ILE A 591 -29.79 20.54 12.80
C ILE A 591 -29.93 22.05 12.66
N ALA A 592 -30.88 22.63 13.39
CA ALA A 592 -31.05 24.07 13.53
C ALA A 592 -30.90 24.47 15.01
N ARG A 593 -30.23 25.59 15.29
CA ARG A 593 -30.16 26.18 16.61
C ARG A 593 -31.31 27.19 16.79
N ARG A 594 -31.81 27.33 18.02
CA ARG A 594 -32.81 28.35 18.33
C ARG A 594 -32.16 29.68 18.66
N GLU A 595 -32.63 30.76 18.03
CA GLU A 595 -32.24 32.14 18.30
C GLU A 595 -33.48 33.04 18.39
N GLN A 596 -33.79 33.53 19.58
CA GLN A 596 -34.92 34.49 19.85
C GLN A 596 -36.28 33.98 19.30
N GLY A 597 -36.49 32.66 19.29
CA GLY A 597 -37.70 32.03 18.76
C GLY A 597 -37.59 31.49 17.35
N ASP A 598 -36.67 31.98 16.54
CA ASP A 598 -36.37 31.54 15.20
C ASP A 598 -35.50 30.24 15.19
N LEU A 599 -35.43 29.61 14.03
CA LEU A 599 -34.48 28.53 13.79
C LEU A 599 -33.42 29.00 12.81
N VAL A 600 -32.15 28.74 13.13
CA VAL A 600 -30.99 29.05 12.28
C VAL A 600 -30.21 27.77 12.01
N LEU A 601 -29.94 27.47 10.76
CA LEU A 601 -29.16 26.30 10.37
C LEU A 601 -28.05 26.65 9.38
N THR A 602 -26.96 25.93 9.44
CA THR A 602 -25.84 26.04 8.53
C THR A 602 -25.97 24.97 7.45
N VAL A 603 -25.80 25.31 6.19
CA VAL A 603 -25.93 24.37 5.05
C VAL A 603 -24.58 23.80 4.63
N GLY A 604 -23.50 23.98 5.41
CA GLY A 604 -22.15 23.49 5.14
C GLY A 604 -21.71 22.31 6.02
N GLN A 605 -20.54 21.77 5.75
CA GLN A 605 -19.92 20.74 6.59
C GLN A 605 -19.44 21.29 7.93
N SER A 606 -19.37 20.45 8.94
CA SER A 606 -18.80 20.78 10.28
C SER A 606 -17.31 21.12 10.22
N GLN A 607 -16.57 20.60 9.23
CA GLN A 607 -15.15 20.90 8.97
C GLN A 607 -14.95 21.34 7.53
N GLY A 608 -14.31 22.50 7.34
CA GLY A 608 -14.01 23.04 6.03
C GLY A 608 -12.91 22.28 5.29
N LEU A 609 -12.91 22.41 3.96
CA LEU A 609 -11.90 21.78 3.11
C LEU A 609 -10.49 22.30 3.39
N THR A 610 -10.36 23.58 3.72
CA THR A 610 -9.06 24.20 4.04
C THR A 610 -8.39 23.53 5.24
N SER A 611 -9.13 23.24 6.31
CA SER A 611 -8.57 22.59 7.50
C SER A 611 -8.15 21.14 7.24
N LYS A 612 -8.83 20.45 6.32
CA LYS A 612 -8.54 19.05 5.97
C LYS A 612 -7.39 18.91 4.97
N LEU A 613 -7.37 19.75 3.94
CA LEU A 613 -6.50 19.57 2.80
C LEU A 613 -5.35 20.59 2.75
N ALA A 614 -5.49 21.75 3.38
CA ALA A 614 -4.53 22.86 3.34
C ALA A 614 -4.36 23.51 4.71
N SER A 615 -4.10 22.69 5.75
CA SER A 615 -3.97 23.13 7.15
C SER A 615 -2.77 24.08 7.36
N LEU A 616 -1.66 23.88 6.66
CA LEU A 616 -0.47 24.72 6.75
C LEU A 616 -0.70 26.09 6.09
N VAL A 617 -0.05 27.12 6.59
CA VAL A 617 -0.06 28.47 5.98
C VAL A 617 0.85 28.52 4.75
N THR A 618 1.99 27.88 4.86
CA THR A 618 3.00 27.74 3.79
C THR A 618 3.50 26.31 3.78
N ARG A 619 4.02 25.86 2.64
CA ARG A 619 4.69 24.56 2.52
C ARG A 619 5.80 24.59 1.46
N THR A 620 6.70 23.64 1.57
CA THR A 620 7.86 23.49 0.69
C THR A 620 7.67 22.37 -0.33
N LEU A 621 6.87 21.35 0.03
CA LEU A 621 6.59 20.19 -0.82
C LEU A 621 5.26 20.36 -1.57
N PRO A 622 5.08 19.71 -2.71
CA PRO A 622 3.76 19.59 -3.35
C PRO A 622 2.72 18.96 -2.41
N VAL A 623 1.44 19.22 -2.64
CA VAL A 623 0.35 18.43 -2.04
C VAL A 623 0.05 17.28 -2.98
N SER A 624 0.06 16.05 -2.49
CA SER A 624 -0.44 14.88 -3.19
C SER A 624 -1.78 14.47 -2.57
N LEU A 625 -2.87 14.71 -3.29
CA LEU A 625 -4.20 14.31 -2.84
C LEU A 625 -4.38 12.80 -3.00
N PRO A 626 -5.05 12.14 -2.05
CA PRO A 626 -5.37 10.72 -2.21
C PRO A 626 -6.03 10.45 -3.56
N PRO A 627 -5.70 9.34 -4.24
CA PRO A 627 -6.25 9.01 -5.55
C PRO A 627 -7.79 9.07 -5.61
N ALA A 628 -8.47 8.58 -4.57
CA ALA A 628 -9.93 8.59 -4.49
C ALA A 628 -10.55 10.00 -4.34
N LEU A 629 -9.75 11.02 -4.03
CA LEU A 629 -10.24 12.39 -3.85
C LEU A 629 -10.13 13.22 -5.14
N ALA A 630 -9.15 12.95 -5.99
CA ALA A 630 -8.92 13.73 -7.21
C ALA A 630 -8.32 12.86 -8.35
N PRO A 631 -8.91 12.89 -9.56
CA PRO A 631 -10.10 13.66 -9.92
C PRO A 631 -11.39 13.02 -9.40
N SER A 632 -12.29 13.82 -8.82
CA SER A 632 -13.58 13.33 -8.33
C SER A 632 -14.64 14.42 -8.30
N HIS A 633 -15.91 14.01 -8.16
CA HIS A 633 -17.02 14.91 -7.90
C HIS A 633 -17.74 14.56 -6.59
N GLN A 634 -18.25 15.57 -5.91
CA GLN A 634 -19.08 15.44 -4.72
C GLN A 634 -20.30 16.34 -4.87
N ASP A 635 -21.42 15.73 -5.28
CA ASP A 635 -22.68 16.44 -5.48
C ASP A 635 -23.65 16.11 -4.36
N ARG A 636 -24.34 17.16 -3.84
CA ARG A 636 -25.37 16.96 -2.84
C ARG A 636 -26.56 17.89 -3.09
N THR A 637 -27.75 17.30 -3.10
CA THR A 637 -29.01 18.02 -3.07
C THR A 637 -29.71 17.77 -1.75
N THR A 638 -29.91 18.82 -0.95
CA THR A 638 -30.63 18.73 0.33
C THR A 638 -31.93 19.52 0.24
N ARG A 639 -33.05 18.84 0.46
CA ARG A 639 -34.39 19.42 0.55
C ARG A 639 -34.74 19.54 2.02
N ILE A 640 -34.98 20.75 2.51
CA ILE A 640 -35.25 21.01 3.93
C ILE A 640 -36.64 21.61 4.06
N THR A 641 -37.56 20.88 4.67
CA THR A 641 -38.93 21.32 4.89
C THR A 641 -39.05 21.99 6.26
N ALA A 642 -39.56 23.19 6.27
CA ALA A 642 -39.81 24.00 7.48
C ALA A 642 -40.89 23.35 8.35
N PRO A 643 -40.77 23.36 9.67
CA PRO A 643 -41.84 22.90 10.57
C PRO A 643 -43.05 23.82 10.53
N THR A 644 -44.21 23.30 10.91
CA THR A 644 -45.43 24.08 11.03
C THR A 644 -45.18 25.24 11.97
N GLY A 645 -45.64 26.46 11.58
CA GLY A 645 -45.45 27.67 12.34
C GLY A 645 -44.15 28.42 12.08
N PHE A 646 -43.37 27.99 11.07
CA PHE A 646 -42.16 28.65 10.62
C PHE A 646 -42.17 28.94 9.14
N ALA A 647 -41.50 29.99 8.74
CA ALA A 647 -41.32 30.34 7.33
C ALA A 647 -39.88 30.75 7.05
N TRP A 648 -39.37 30.36 5.87
CA TRP A 648 -38.04 30.79 5.44
C TRP A 648 -37.92 32.30 5.36
N ALA A 649 -36.91 32.87 5.98
CA ALA A 649 -36.47 34.25 5.77
C ALA A 649 -35.89 34.44 4.35
N SER A 650 -35.21 35.55 4.10
CA SER A 650 -34.45 35.73 2.86
C SER A 650 -33.44 34.62 2.71
N VAL A 651 -33.46 33.96 1.55
CA VAL A 651 -32.48 32.90 1.23
C VAL A 651 -31.18 33.56 0.77
N PRO A 652 -30.02 33.20 1.36
CA PRO A 652 -28.72 33.71 0.90
C PRO A 652 -28.48 33.39 -0.58
N VAL A 653 -27.76 34.28 -1.26
CA VAL A 653 -27.35 34.04 -2.64
C VAL A 653 -26.25 32.98 -2.66
N GLY A 654 -26.44 31.97 -3.49
CA GLY A 654 -25.40 30.99 -3.84
C GLY A 654 -24.34 31.60 -4.75
N GLY A 655 -23.61 30.79 -5.45
CA GLY A 655 -22.56 31.22 -6.40
C GLY A 655 -21.65 30.12 -6.84
N ASP A 656 -20.63 30.53 -7.59
CA ASP A 656 -19.61 29.70 -8.15
C ASP A 656 -18.22 30.11 -7.67
N GLU A 657 -17.35 29.15 -7.40
CA GLU A 657 -15.94 29.35 -7.17
C GLU A 657 -15.15 28.54 -8.20
N ASN A 658 -14.43 29.25 -9.05
CA ASN A 658 -13.56 28.64 -10.04
C ASN A 658 -12.11 28.71 -9.56
N GLY A 659 -11.48 27.54 -9.42
CA GLY A 659 -10.08 27.36 -9.07
C GLY A 659 -9.14 27.18 -10.28
N GLY A 660 -9.64 27.34 -11.50
CA GLY A 660 -8.86 27.02 -12.69
C GLY A 660 -8.53 25.51 -12.72
N ASP A 661 -7.25 25.18 -12.84
CA ASP A 661 -6.78 23.79 -12.90
C ASP A 661 -7.11 23.00 -11.62
N PHE A 662 -7.33 23.65 -10.47
CA PHE A 662 -7.55 22.97 -9.19
C PHE A 662 -8.90 22.28 -9.13
N GLY A 663 -9.93 22.93 -9.72
CA GLY A 663 -11.29 22.45 -9.66
C GLY A 663 -12.31 23.59 -9.61
N ARG A 664 -13.54 23.24 -9.30
CA ARG A 664 -14.67 24.19 -9.23
C ARG A 664 -15.65 23.78 -8.14
N ALA A 665 -16.38 24.77 -7.64
CA ALA A 665 -17.42 24.55 -6.65
C ALA A 665 -18.64 25.40 -6.99
N HIS A 666 -19.83 24.86 -6.73
CA HIS A 666 -21.12 25.50 -6.98
C HIS A 666 -22.03 25.34 -5.76
N LEU A 667 -22.75 26.39 -5.40
CA LEU A 667 -23.81 26.37 -4.41
C LEU A 667 -25.02 27.12 -4.93
N ASP A 668 -26.19 26.47 -4.91
CA ASP A 668 -27.48 27.07 -5.20
C ASP A 668 -28.43 26.84 -4.03
N LEU A 669 -29.16 27.91 -3.65
CA LEU A 669 -30.20 27.87 -2.62
C LEU A 669 -31.46 28.48 -3.21
N THR A 670 -32.49 27.65 -3.38
CA THR A 670 -33.76 28.07 -3.96
C THR A 670 -34.92 27.51 -3.17
N ARG A 671 -36.04 28.23 -3.13
CA ARG A 671 -37.31 27.67 -2.63
C ARG A 671 -37.85 26.70 -3.67
N ASP A 672 -38.40 25.58 -3.20
CA ASP A 672 -39.07 24.66 -4.12
C ASP A 672 -40.25 25.35 -4.79
N PRO A 673 -40.36 25.33 -6.13
CA PRO A 673 -41.44 26.02 -6.84
C PRO A 673 -42.83 25.41 -6.58
N HIS A 674 -42.88 24.16 -6.12
CA HIS A 674 -44.14 23.44 -5.83
C HIS A 674 -44.47 23.39 -4.32
N ASP A 675 -43.51 23.69 -3.46
CA ASP A 675 -43.67 23.72 -1.99
C ASP A 675 -42.86 24.87 -1.36
N PRO A 676 -43.47 26.04 -1.11
CA PRO A 676 -42.76 27.20 -0.56
C PRO A 676 -42.19 26.97 0.87
N HIS A 677 -42.63 25.92 1.57
CA HIS A 677 -42.09 25.52 2.84
C HIS A 677 -40.77 24.76 2.73
N THR A 678 -40.40 24.31 1.52
CA THR A 678 -39.16 23.55 1.27
C THR A 678 -38.10 24.44 0.65
N LEU A 679 -36.92 24.49 1.29
CA LEU A 679 -35.66 25.03 0.75
C LEU A 679 -34.90 23.89 0.07
N VAL A 680 -34.43 24.14 -1.13
CA VAL A 680 -33.56 23.21 -1.88
C VAL A 680 -32.16 23.80 -1.92
N VAL A 681 -31.19 23.07 -1.39
CA VAL A 681 -29.76 23.42 -1.39
C VAL A 681 -29.06 22.45 -2.31
N ARG A 682 -28.45 22.94 -3.40
CA ARG A 682 -27.60 22.14 -4.30
C ARG A 682 -26.18 22.60 -4.17
N ARG A 683 -25.30 21.66 -3.94
CA ARG A 683 -23.86 21.93 -3.87
C ARG A 683 -23.10 20.89 -4.69
N SER A 684 -22.05 21.36 -5.33
CA SER A 684 -21.11 20.53 -6.08
C SER A 684 -19.69 20.98 -5.78
N VAL A 685 -18.79 20.05 -5.56
CA VAL A 685 -17.35 20.31 -5.46
C VAL A 685 -16.65 19.29 -6.36
N ILE A 686 -15.81 19.78 -7.24
CA ILE A 686 -15.04 18.97 -8.19
C ILE A 686 -13.58 19.30 -8.02
N PHE A 687 -12.77 18.28 -7.85
CA PHE A 687 -11.31 18.36 -7.88
C PHE A 687 -10.82 17.80 -9.22
N ASP A 688 -10.04 18.60 -9.95
CA ASP A 688 -9.53 18.23 -11.27
C ASP A 688 -8.05 17.77 -11.21
N GLN A 689 -7.27 18.21 -10.22
CA GLN A 689 -5.86 17.85 -10.04
C GLN A 689 -5.61 17.12 -8.72
N HIS A 690 -4.76 16.12 -8.75
CA HIS A 690 -4.33 15.36 -7.56
C HIS A 690 -3.00 15.84 -6.99
N VAL A 691 -2.12 16.44 -7.80
CA VAL A 691 -0.86 17.04 -7.34
C VAL A 691 -0.91 18.55 -7.47
N ILE A 692 -0.72 19.24 -6.36
CA ILE A 692 -0.66 20.70 -6.30
C ILE A 692 0.81 21.11 -6.07
N PRO A 693 1.50 21.69 -7.06
CA PRO A 693 2.87 22.14 -6.88
C PRO A 693 3.00 23.13 -5.71
N ALA A 694 4.11 23.04 -4.97
CA ALA A 694 4.37 23.94 -3.83
C ALA A 694 4.23 25.42 -4.19
N ALA A 695 4.69 25.82 -5.37
CA ALA A 695 4.57 27.19 -5.90
C ALA A 695 3.10 27.64 -6.07
N LYS A 696 2.16 26.71 -6.33
CA LYS A 696 0.72 27.00 -6.47
C LYS A 696 -0.05 26.83 -5.14
N TYR A 697 0.58 26.37 -4.07
CA TYR A 697 -0.08 26.03 -2.82
C TYR A 697 -0.89 27.21 -2.22
N ARG A 698 -0.32 28.41 -2.16
CA ARG A 698 -1.01 29.58 -1.62
C ARG A 698 -2.28 29.91 -2.40
N ALA A 699 -2.25 29.80 -3.73
CA ALA A 699 -3.41 30.07 -4.58
C ALA A 699 -4.49 28.98 -4.38
N TRP A 700 -4.08 27.72 -4.29
CA TRP A 700 -4.96 26.60 -4.00
C TRP A 700 -5.62 26.73 -2.62
N ARG A 701 -4.85 27.02 -1.57
CA ARG A 701 -5.37 27.27 -0.22
C ARG A 701 -6.38 28.42 -0.19
N ALA A 702 -6.08 29.51 -0.89
CA ALA A 702 -6.99 30.66 -1.01
C ALA A 702 -8.29 30.29 -1.75
N TRP A 703 -8.22 29.42 -2.77
CA TRP A 703 -9.40 28.90 -3.43
C TRP A 703 -10.23 28.03 -2.48
N LEU A 704 -9.64 27.10 -1.73
CA LEU A 704 -10.35 26.30 -0.73
C LEU A 704 -11.03 27.17 0.32
N GLN A 705 -10.39 28.24 0.78
CA GLN A 705 -11.00 29.21 1.72
C GLN A 705 -12.21 29.92 1.10
N ARG A 706 -12.20 30.24 -0.20
CA ARG A 706 -13.37 30.79 -0.87
C ARG A 706 -14.48 29.76 -0.99
N VAL A 707 -14.13 28.50 -1.32
CA VAL A 707 -15.09 27.39 -1.35
C VAL A 707 -15.72 27.18 0.03
N ASP A 708 -14.92 27.17 1.10
CA ASP A 708 -15.44 27.05 2.47
C ASP A 708 -16.42 28.18 2.81
N ARG A 709 -16.10 29.44 2.45
CA ARG A 709 -17.02 30.58 2.65
C ARG A 709 -18.27 30.48 1.79
N LEU A 710 -18.16 30.04 0.55
CA LEU A 710 -19.30 29.80 -0.34
C LEU A 710 -20.23 28.75 0.25
N MET A 711 -19.68 27.61 0.65
CA MET A 711 -20.44 26.47 1.16
C MET A 711 -21.02 26.69 2.55
N HIS A 712 -20.40 27.49 3.39
CA HIS A 712 -20.82 27.73 4.78
C HIS A 712 -21.77 28.92 4.84
N LYS A 713 -23.04 28.68 4.53
CA LYS A 713 -24.11 29.70 4.61
C LYS A 713 -25.07 29.40 5.74
N GLU A 714 -25.49 30.43 6.43
CA GLU A 714 -26.59 30.37 7.40
C GLU A 714 -27.91 30.69 6.72
N VAL A 715 -28.92 29.93 7.02
CA VAL A 715 -30.32 30.19 6.62
C VAL A 715 -31.19 30.27 7.88
N ARG A 716 -32.20 31.12 7.84
CA ARG A 716 -33.07 31.38 8.98
C ARG A 716 -34.51 31.05 8.64
N LEU A 717 -35.21 30.48 9.62
CA LEU A 717 -36.65 30.25 9.62
C LEU A 717 -37.27 31.14 10.72
N LEU A 718 -38.13 32.07 10.33
CA LEU A 718 -38.84 32.93 11.25
C LEU A 718 -40.05 32.21 11.84
N ALA A 719 -40.26 32.34 13.17
CA ALA A 719 -41.50 31.87 13.77
C ALA A 719 -42.67 32.73 13.26
N ASN A 720 -43.82 32.12 12.99
CA ASN A 720 -45.02 32.82 12.53
C ASN A 720 -45.44 33.86 13.57
N GLY A 721 -45.35 35.16 13.22
CA GLY A 721 -45.57 36.29 14.08
C GLY A 721 -44.38 37.27 14.17
N GLY A 722 -43.17 36.83 13.69
CA GLY A 722 -42.03 37.71 13.47
C GLY A 722 -42.17 38.46 12.14
N THR A 723 -42.02 39.76 12.15
CA THR A 723 -41.87 40.56 10.92
C THR A 723 -40.48 40.29 10.33
N PRO A 724 -40.32 40.16 8.98
CA PRO A 724 -39.06 39.85 8.32
C PRO A 724 -37.97 40.91 8.59
#